data_c4ab7f5095febe6ae135809f26163823
#
_entry.id   c4ab7f5095febe6ae135809f26163823
#
_cell.length_a   1.000
_cell.length_b   1.000
_cell.length_c   1.000
_cell.angle_alpha   90.00
_cell.angle_beta   90.00
_cell.angle_gamma   90.00
#
_symmetry.space_group_name_H-M   'P 1'
#
loop_
_entity.id
_entity.type
_entity.pdbx_description
1 polymer ?
#
loop_
_entity_poly.entity_id
_entity_poly.type
_entity_poly.pdbx_seq_one_letter_code
_entity_poly.pdbx_strand_id
1 'polypeptide(L)'
;MAKEVLTEERHKNDHHEDTCGCGHDHHHEDACGCGHDHHHEDACGCGHDHHHEEHKEADHTFDHAEKQVYILENLGCAHCASKMEEKIQALPQVEFAAITFATKQLQVVTNTDAELLEEFQKICASIESEVVVRKRDGGSTGKRESAKGRFSENKKDLWEIGIGAVLFVLGLATQEMNGWISFFALIIGYLILGKDVLITAAKNIGKGHVFDENFLMGVATIAAIVIGDYKEAVGVMLFYRVGELFEDIAVARSRSQIMEAVDLRPEVVNLVEQDGTIREIPAEEAKVGDVLLVRAGDRIPLEGVVLEGESRLDTSPVTGEPVPVAVVPGSSVTSGCVNLSGVLKMRAEKVLEDSMVTRILNSVENAAASKPKIDRFITRFSKVYTPVVVALAGATAIIPSILTGDWNYWIYTAITFLVISCPCALVLSVPLAFFSGIGAGSKKGILFKGGVAIEALQNVKAVVMDKTGTITKGNFVVQEIVPAGSYSQDELLKTAASCEEASSHPIAVSIMAAANERRLSVEHAKQIKEISGNGILAELSEGTVLCGNRRLLEQNQVDLSAYQPKAYGTEVLLAVDGVYAGYLVISDTVKEDASQAVAAMKQQNIRTVMLTGDAKENAQAVAEKIGIDEVHAKLLPQDKVTELQKIRQKQGSVMFVGDGINDAPVLAGADVGAAMGSGADAAIEAADVVFMTSSMEAIPQSLKIARATGRIAKQNVAFALVIKALVMVFGLLGLANMWMAVFADTGVAVICILNAIRILYKKL
;
A
#
# COMPACT_ATOMS: atom_id res chain seq x y z
N MET A 1 40.70 -26.34 -33.86
CA MET A 1 40.32 -27.51 -34.64
C MET A 1 38.82 -27.37 -34.80
N ALA A 2 38.34 -26.73 -35.84
CA ALA A 2 38.09 -27.25 -37.19
C ALA A 2 36.96 -28.31 -37.13
N LYS A 3 35.85 -28.23 -37.77
CA LYS A 3 35.36 -27.71 -39.07
C LYS A 3 33.87 -27.98 -39.09
N GLU A 4 33.03 -27.10 -39.56
CA GLU A 4 32.47 -27.07 -40.92
C GLU A 4 31.59 -28.29 -41.26
N VAL A 5 30.47 -28.28 -41.95
CA VAL A 5 29.91 -27.35 -42.97
C VAL A 5 28.67 -28.04 -43.60
N LEU A 6 27.69 -27.25 -44.07
CA LEU A 6 26.84 -27.46 -45.26
C LEU A 6 25.71 -28.53 -45.20
N THR A 7 24.58 -28.38 -45.83
CA THR A 7 23.93 -27.53 -46.87
C THR A 7 22.53 -28.07 -47.15
N GLU A 8 21.62 -27.16 -47.52
CA GLU A 8 20.68 -27.18 -48.68
C GLU A 8 19.78 -28.43 -48.85
N GLU A 9 18.59 -28.32 -49.31
CA GLU A 9 17.83 -27.55 -50.30
C GLU A 9 16.36 -27.97 -50.32
N ARG A 10 15.47 -26.98 -50.59
CA ARG A 10 14.45 -26.85 -51.65
C ARG A 10 13.32 -27.91 -51.83
N HIS A 11 12.13 -27.45 -51.93
CA HIS A 11 11.20 -27.21 -53.09
C HIS A 11 9.75 -27.13 -52.55
N LYS A 12 9.03 -26.08 -52.83
CA LYS A 12 8.28 -25.54 -54.00
C LYS A 12 6.86 -26.08 -54.15
N ASN A 13 5.97 -25.09 -54.33
CA ASN A 13 4.78 -25.00 -55.18
C ASN A 13 3.47 -25.62 -54.66
N ASP A 14 2.29 -25.09 -54.91
CA ASP A 14 1.76 -24.05 -55.78
C ASP A 14 0.32 -23.67 -55.41
N HIS A 15 -0.02 -22.41 -55.73
CA HIS A 15 -1.26 -21.83 -56.22
C HIS A 15 -2.67 -22.32 -55.77
N HIS A 16 -3.52 -21.39 -55.36
CA HIS A 16 -4.59 -20.88 -56.23
C HIS A 16 -5.16 -19.53 -55.70
N GLU A 17 -5.19 -18.59 -56.59
CA GLU A 17 -5.93 -17.32 -56.61
C GLU A 17 -7.44 -17.58 -56.68
N ASP A 18 -8.22 -16.69 -56.08
CA ASP A 18 -9.37 -16.12 -56.79
C ASP A 18 -9.76 -14.75 -56.24
N THR A 19 -9.70 -13.81 -57.12
CA THR A 19 -10.13 -12.42 -57.08
C THR A 19 -11.64 -12.29 -57.19
N CYS A 20 -12.25 -11.33 -56.51
CA CYS A 20 -13.25 -10.47 -57.09
C CYS A 20 -13.39 -9.16 -56.33
N GLY A 21 -13.05 -8.10 -56.98
CA GLY A 21 -13.27 -6.73 -56.60
C GLY A 21 -14.64 -6.22 -57.06
N CYS A 22 -15.08 -5.17 -56.38
CA CYS A 22 -15.85 -4.08 -56.96
C CYS A 22 -15.80 -2.89 -56.03
N GLY A 23 -15.20 -1.81 -56.49
CA GLY A 23 -15.27 -0.49 -55.89
C GLY A 23 -16.56 0.23 -56.26
N HIS A 24 -16.86 1.24 -55.49
CA HIS A 24 -17.41 2.53 -55.98
C HIS A 24 -17.33 3.57 -54.84
N ASP A 25 -16.64 4.67 -55.18
CA ASP A 25 -16.71 5.97 -54.53
C ASP A 25 -18.14 6.55 -54.61
N HIS A 26 -18.52 7.36 -53.61
CA HIS A 26 -19.10 8.68 -53.83
C HIS A 26 -19.21 9.48 -52.51
N HIS A 27 -18.79 10.74 -52.64
CA HIS A 27 -18.99 11.88 -51.74
C HIS A 27 -20.48 12.20 -51.52
N HIS A 28 -20.83 12.74 -50.36
CA HIS A 28 -21.35 14.10 -50.16
C HIS A 28 -21.85 14.34 -48.74
N GLU A 29 -21.54 15.45 -48.28
CA GLU A 29 -21.90 16.42 -47.23
C GLU A 29 -23.36 16.45 -46.78
N ASP A 30 -23.44 17.00 -45.54
CA ASP A 30 -24.44 17.88 -44.95
C ASP A 30 -25.55 17.33 -44.04
N ALA A 31 -25.37 17.77 -42.77
CA ALA A 31 -26.27 18.54 -41.90
C ALA A 31 -27.63 17.98 -41.43
N CYS A 32 -27.75 18.14 -40.08
CA CYS A 32 -28.93 18.53 -39.33
C CYS A 32 -30.04 17.52 -38.99
N GLY A 33 -30.20 17.35 -37.69
CA GLY A 33 -31.49 17.65 -37.05
C GLY A 33 -32.39 16.51 -36.59
N CYS A 34 -32.46 16.42 -35.26
CA CYS A 34 -33.70 16.16 -34.51
C CYS A 34 -34.49 14.83 -34.65
N GLY A 35 -34.49 14.08 -33.53
CA GLY A 35 -35.79 13.79 -32.88
C GLY A 35 -36.50 12.46 -33.17
N HIS A 36 -36.81 11.81 -32.06
CA HIS A 36 -37.96 10.94 -31.80
C HIS A 36 -37.93 9.44 -32.07
N ASP A 37 -38.11 8.76 -30.94
CA ASP A 37 -38.78 7.50 -30.61
C ASP A 37 -39.40 6.65 -31.75
N HIS A 38 -39.20 5.34 -31.69
CA HIS A 38 -40.25 4.36 -31.41
C HIS A 38 -39.77 2.90 -31.57
N HIS A 39 -40.34 2.08 -30.67
CA HIS A 39 -40.34 0.61 -30.58
C HIS A 39 -40.52 -0.14 -31.94
N HIS A 40 -39.91 -1.34 -32.07
CA HIS A 40 -40.65 -2.61 -32.07
C HIS A 40 -39.72 -3.81 -32.22
N GLU A 41 -40.16 -4.88 -31.57
CA GLU A 41 -39.72 -6.26 -31.52
C GLU A 41 -39.66 -6.90 -32.94
N ASP A 42 -38.71 -7.84 -33.12
CA ASP A 42 -39.09 -9.25 -33.35
C ASP A 42 -37.87 -10.15 -33.60
N ALA A 43 -38.02 -11.37 -33.12
CA ALA A 43 -37.05 -12.44 -33.03
C ALA A 43 -36.73 -13.12 -34.37
N CYS A 44 -35.51 -13.65 -34.51
CA CYS A 44 -35.30 -15.01 -35.04
C CYS A 44 -33.92 -15.55 -34.62
N GLY A 45 -33.93 -16.68 -33.97
CA GLY A 45 -32.75 -17.39 -33.51
C GLY A 45 -32.09 -18.26 -34.56
N CYS A 46 -30.80 -18.41 -34.45
CA CYS A 46 -30.04 -19.62 -34.78
C CYS A 46 -28.75 -19.60 -33.98
N GLY A 47 -28.56 -20.59 -33.13
CA GLY A 47 -27.39 -20.73 -32.28
C GLY A 47 -26.18 -21.27 -33.02
N HIS A 48 -25.02 -20.83 -32.58
CA HIS A 48 -23.80 -21.64 -32.53
C HIS A 48 -22.92 -21.09 -31.39
N ASP A 49 -22.69 -21.94 -30.39
CA ASP A 49 -21.78 -21.73 -29.30
C ASP A 49 -20.34 -21.63 -29.77
N HIS A 50 -19.69 -20.50 -29.47
CA HIS A 50 -18.26 -20.44 -29.28
C HIS A 50 -18.01 -19.61 -28.01
N HIS A 51 -17.68 -20.31 -26.93
CA HIS A 51 -17.16 -19.69 -25.71
C HIS A 51 -15.82 -19.02 -26.00
N HIS A 52 -15.82 -17.70 -26.14
CA HIS A 52 -14.70 -16.84 -25.83
C HIS A 52 -15.02 -16.16 -24.50
N GLU A 53 -14.38 -16.61 -23.43
CA GLU A 53 -14.35 -15.86 -22.17
C GLU A 53 -13.53 -14.57 -22.39
N GLU A 54 -14.22 -13.50 -22.73
CA GLU A 54 -13.69 -12.15 -22.57
C GLU A 54 -13.62 -11.84 -21.07
N HIS A 55 -12.40 -11.85 -20.54
CA HIS A 55 -12.11 -11.23 -19.26
C HIS A 55 -12.35 -9.72 -19.37
N LYS A 56 -13.54 -9.29 -19.01
CA LYS A 56 -13.78 -7.89 -18.63
C LYS A 56 -13.06 -7.66 -17.31
N GLU A 57 -11.87 -7.10 -17.38
CA GLU A 57 -11.27 -6.38 -16.25
C GLU A 57 -12.21 -5.19 -15.97
N ALA A 58 -12.95 -5.29 -14.88
CA ALA A 58 -13.79 -4.21 -14.39
C ALA A 58 -12.88 -3.13 -13.81
N ASP A 59 -12.71 -2.08 -14.58
CA ASP A 59 -12.13 -0.81 -14.17
C ASP A 59 -13.16 -0.13 -13.25
N HIS A 60 -13.06 -0.34 -11.94
CA HIS A 60 -13.94 0.28 -10.96
C HIS A 60 -13.38 1.64 -10.56
N THR A 61 -13.69 2.66 -11.33
CA THR A 61 -13.71 4.05 -10.87
C THR A 61 -14.92 4.23 -9.96
N PHE A 62 -14.70 4.23 -8.65
CA PHE A 62 -15.75 4.49 -7.66
C PHE A 62 -16.00 5.99 -7.58
N ASP A 63 -17.06 6.45 -8.23
CA ASP A 63 -17.61 7.79 -8.07
C ASP A 63 -18.59 7.77 -6.88
N HIS A 64 -18.21 8.42 -5.76
CA HIS A 64 -19.07 8.83 -4.62
C HIS A 64 -19.91 7.79 -3.84
N ALA A 65 -19.54 6.52 -3.79
CA ALA A 65 -20.18 5.58 -2.85
C ALA A 65 -19.46 5.64 -1.47
N GLU A 66 -20.19 5.98 -0.41
CA GLU A 66 -19.62 6.02 0.96
C GLU A 66 -19.12 4.63 1.38
N LYS A 67 -17.82 4.53 1.60
CA LYS A 67 -17.17 3.31 2.09
C LYS A 67 -17.43 3.15 3.58
N GLN A 68 -18.17 2.12 3.96
CA GLN A 68 -18.47 1.80 5.36
C GLN A 68 -17.49 0.79 5.92
N VAL A 69 -17.06 1.01 7.17
CA VAL A 69 -16.13 0.11 7.87
C VAL A 69 -16.79 -0.45 9.12
N TYR A 70 -16.73 -1.76 9.28
CA TYR A 70 -17.22 -2.50 10.45
C TYR A 70 -16.10 -3.23 11.13
N ILE A 71 -16.19 -3.39 12.45
CA ILE A 71 -15.25 -4.17 13.27
C ILE A 71 -15.88 -5.53 13.54
N LEU A 72 -15.13 -6.60 13.30
CA LEU A 72 -15.51 -7.98 13.57
C LEU A 72 -14.83 -8.45 14.87
N GLU A 73 -15.51 -8.23 16.00
CA GLU A 73 -14.99 -8.73 17.29
C GLU A 73 -15.03 -10.26 17.31
N ASN A 74 -14.11 -10.89 18.02
CA ASN A 74 -13.97 -12.34 18.17
C ASN A 74 -13.76 -13.13 16.86
N LEU A 75 -13.31 -12.50 15.78
CA LEU A 75 -12.92 -13.20 14.56
C LEU A 75 -11.61 -13.97 14.82
N GLY A 76 -11.69 -15.30 14.88
CA GLY A 76 -10.58 -16.19 15.23
C GLY A 76 -9.97 -16.94 14.05
N CYS A 77 -10.67 -17.07 12.92
CA CYS A 77 -10.30 -17.95 11.81
C CYS A 77 -10.16 -17.18 10.49
N ALA A 78 -8.96 -17.15 9.91
CA ALA A 78 -8.69 -16.49 8.63
C ALA A 78 -9.48 -17.08 7.46
N HIS A 79 -9.70 -18.41 7.45
CA HIS A 79 -10.50 -19.08 6.44
C HIS A 79 -11.99 -18.73 6.59
N CYS A 80 -12.48 -18.59 7.83
CA CYS A 80 -13.84 -18.13 8.13
C CYS A 80 -14.05 -16.70 7.64
N ALA A 81 -13.08 -15.82 7.84
CA ALA A 81 -13.09 -14.46 7.31
C ALA A 81 -13.26 -14.42 5.79
N SER A 82 -12.52 -15.25 5.05
CA SER A 82 -12.68 -15.35 3.59
C SER A 82 -14.07 -15.83 3.15
N LYS A 83 -14.69 -16.74 3.90
CA LYS A 83 -16.06 -17.22 3.62
C LYS A 83 -17.12 -16.15 3.96
N MET A 84 -16.92 -15.40 5.04
CA MET A 84 -17.78 -14.26 5.40
C MET A 84 -17.73 -13.21 4.29
N GLU A 85 -16.53 -12.85 3.82
CA GLU A 85 -16.32 -11.92 2.73
C GLU A 85 -17.05 -12.37 1.45
N GLU A 86 -16.88 -13.64 1.03
CA GLU A 86 -17.52 -14.19 -0.17
C GLU A 86 -19.05 -14.11 -0.09
N LYS A 87 -19.64 -14.41 1.09
CA LYS A 87 -21.10 -14.33 1.29
C LYS A 87 -21.61 -12.89 1.38
N ILE A 88 -20.86 -11.98 1.98
CA ILE A 88 -21.22 -10.55 2.06
C ILE A 88 -21.11 -9.94 0.67
N GLN A 89 -20.07 -10.24 -0.09
CA GLN A 89 -19.90 -9.80 -1.48
C GLN A 89 -21.00 -10.30 -2.42
N ALA A 90 -21.63 -11.45 -2.11
CA ALA A 90 -22.73 -12.01 -2.90
C ALA A 90 -24.09 -11.33 -2.64
N LEU A 91 -24.18 -10.40 -1.71
CA LEU A 91 -25.41 -9.65 -1.45
C LEU A 91 -25.68 -8.66 -2.60
N PRO A 92 -26.94 -8.56 -3.10
CA PRO A 92 -27.29 -7.66 -4.21
C PRO A 92 -27.05 -6.17 -3.91
N GLN A 93 -27.04 -5.80 -2.61
CA GLN A 93 -26.86 -4.43 -2.14
C GLN A 93 -25.37 -4.07 -1.95
N VAL A 94 -24.45 -5.03 -2.09
CA VAL A 94 -23.02 -4.87 -1.84
C VAL A 94 -22.27 -4.88 -3.15
N GLU A 95 -21.65 -3.76 -3.50
CA GLU A 95 -20.77 -3.67 -4.66
C GLU A 95 -19.36 -4.23 -4.36
N PHE A 96 -18.87 -3.95 -3.16
CA PHE A 96 -17.57 -4.42 -2.72
C PHE A 96 -17.60 -4.79 -1.24
N ALA A 97 -17.01 -5.93 -0.89
CA ALA A 97 -16.74 -6.32 0.49
C ALA A 97 -15.33 -6.90 0.61
N ALA A 98 -14.60 -6.49 1.64
CA ALA A 98 -13.31 -7.06 1.98
C ALA A 98 -13.15 -7.22 3.49
N ILE A 99 -12.79 -8.41 3.95
CA ILE A 99 -12.47 -8.66 5.35
C ILE A 99 -10.96 -8.81 5.52
N THR A 100 -10.40 -7.96 6.36
CA THR A 100 -9.01 -8.05 6.77
C THR A 100 -8.91 -8.79 8.10
N PHE A 101 -8.48 -10.03 8.06
CA PHE A 101 -8.30 -10.84 9.26
C PHE A 101 -7.34 -10.19 10.26
N ALA A 102 -6.21 -9.64 9.79
CA ALA A 102 -5.20 -9.01 10.62
C ALA A 102 -5.72 -7.80 11.43
N THR A 103 -6.64 -7.01 10.88
CA THR A 103 -7.24 -5.84 11.55
C THR A 103 -8.63 -6.12 12.09
N LYS A 104 -9.20 -7.29 11.80
CA LYS A 104 -10.57 -7.69 12.12
C LYS A 104 -11.62 -6.67 11.61
N GLN A 105 -11.35 -6.11 10.43
CA GLN A 105 -12.23 -5.11 9.81
C GLN A 105 -12.90 -5.68 8.56
N LEU A 106 -14.19 -5.37 8.42
CA LEU A 106 -14.98 -5.55 7.22
C LEU A 106 -15.18 -4.18 6.57
N GLN A 107 -14.72 -4.02 5.36
CA GLN A 107 -14.96 -2.85 4.52
C GLN A 107 -16.03 -3.19 3.49
N VAL A 108 -17.04 -2.35 3.36
CA VAL A 108 -18.16 -2.55 2.44
C VAL A 108 -18.44 -1.27 1.68
N VAL A 109 -18.71 -1.40 0.40
CA VAL A 109 -19.32 -0.37 -0.44
C VAL A 109 -20.70 -0.86 -0.82
N THR A 110 -21.73 -0.09 -0.49
CA THR A 110 -23.12 -0.44 -0.73
C THR A 110 -23.75 0.51 -1.74
N ASN A 111 -24.66 0.01 -2.55
CA ASN A 111 -25.45 0.81 -3.49
C ASN A 111 -26.77 1.34 -2.87
N THR A 112 -26.94 1.19 -1.57
CA THR A 112 -28.14 1.62 -0.82
C THR A 112 -27.75 2.27 0.49
N ASP A 113 -28.54 3.27 0.92
CA ASP A 113 -28.40 3.92 2.23
C ASP A 113 -28.98 3.06 3.38
N ALA A 114 -29.40 1.84 3.10
CA ALA A 114 -29.97 0.94 4.09
C ALA A 114 -28.88 0.38 5.02
N GLU A 115 -29.15 0.39 6.32
CA GLU A 115 -28.24 -0.16 7.33
C GLU A 115 -28.25 -1.69 7.29
N LEU A 116 -27.20 -2.30 6.68
CA LEU A 116 -27.06 -3.75 6.49
C LEU A 116 -26.37 -4.47 7.67
N LEU A 117 -26.21 -3.78 8.80
CA LEU A 117 -25.49 -4.30 9.98
C LEU A 117 -26.07 -5.65 10.47
N GLU A 118 -27.42 -5.78 10.52
CA GLU A 118 -28.07 -7.02 10.95
C GLU A 118 -27.83 -8.18 9.96
N GLU A 119 -27.77 -7.89 8.65
CA GLU A 119 -27.48 -8.91 7.64
C GLU A 119 -26.04 -9.37 7.74
N PHE A 120 -25.09 -8.45 7.88
CA PHE A 120 -23.68 -8.78 8.09
C PHE A 120 -23.49 -9.58 9.38
N GLN A 121 -24.17 -9.20 10.46
CA GLN A 121 -24.16 -9.96 11.72
C GLN A 121 -24.70 -11.40 11.52
N LYS A 122 -25.79 -11.56 10.80
CA LYS A 122 -26.37 -12.89 10.52
C LYS A 122 -25.41 -13.75 9.68
N ILE A 123 -24.80 -13.15 8.65
CA ILE A 123 -23.82 -13.87 7.80
C ILE A 123 -22.59 -14.26 8.62
N CYS A 124 -21.99 -13.33 9.38
CA CYS A 124 -20.82 -13.62 10.19
C CYS A 124 -21.10 -14.67 11.25
N ALA A 125 -22.19 -14.53 12.01
CA ALA A 125 -22.62 -15.52 13.01
C ALA A 125 -22.99 -16.87 12.39
N SER A 126 -23.40 -16.91 11.11
CA SER A 126 -23.66 -18.17 10.40
C SER A 126 -22.39 -18.98 10.15
N ILE A 127 -21.23 -18.33 10.10
CA ILE A 127 -19.94 -18.96 9.82
C ILE A 127 -19.15 -19.18 11.12
N GLU A 128 -19.08 -18.14 11.96
CA GLU A 128 -18.42 -18.17 13.26
C GLU A 128 -19.36 -17.51 14.30
N SER A 129 -19.93 -18.29 15.20
CA SER A 129 -21.06 -17.87 16.05
C SER A 129 -20.70 -16.81 17.10
N GLU A 130 -19.42 -16.63 17.38
CA GLU A 130 -18.93 -15.69 18.39
C GLU A 130 -18.57 -14.33 17.80
N VAL A 131 -18.56 -14.19 16.47
CA VAL A 131 -18.26 -12.94 15.80
C VAL A 131 -19.37 -11.93 15.98
N VAL A 132 -19.01 -10.75 16.49
CA VAL A 132 -19.89 -9.60 16.65
C VAL A 132 -19.50 -8.52 15.66
N VAL A 133 -20.43 -8.09 14.81
CA VAL A 133 -20.23 -7.01 13.84
C VAL A 133 -20.65 -5.69 14.48
N ARG A 134 -19.75 -4.70 14.51
CA ARG A 134 -20.05 -3.35 14.96
C ARG A 134 -19.69 -2.34 13.89
N LYS A 135 -20.53 -1.34 13.68
CA LYS A 135 -20.19 -0.21 12.82
C LYS A 135 -19.07 0.59 13.51
N ARG A 136 -18.08 1.02 12.74
CA ARG A 136 -17.06 1.94 13.23
C ARG A 136 -17.66 3.35 13.19
N ASP A 137 -18.21 3.83 14.31
CA ASP A 137 -18.62 5.21 14.46
C ASP A 137 -17.36 6.10 14.44
N GLY A 138 -17.40 7.19 13.69
CA GLY A 138 -16.25 8.07 13.43
C GLY A 138 -15.59 8.71 14.67
N GLY A 139 -16.09 8.48 15.88
CA GLY A 139 -15.58 8.99 17.14
C GLY A 139 -15.26 7.93 18.20
N SER A 140 -15.49 6.65 17.93
CA SER A 140 -15.20 5.59 18.90
C SER A 140 -13.83 4.96 18.59
N THR A 141 -12.78 5.57 19.07
CA THR A 141 -11.52 4.87 19.25
C THR A 141 -11.76 3.69 20.17
N GLY A 142 -11.73 2.47 19.62
CA GLY A 142 -11.64 1.29 20.46
C GLY A 142 -10.51 1.54 21.49
N LYS A 143 -10.85 1.55 22.79
CA LYS A 143 -9.84 1.66 23.84
C LYS A 143 -8.66 0.84 23.44
N ARG A 144 -7.46 1.45 23.41
CA ARG A 144 -6.20 0.71 23.28
C ARG A 144 -6.31 -0.44 24.23
N GLU A 145 -6.59 -1.65 23.73
CA GLU A 145 -6.47 -2.86 24.51
C GLU A 145 -4.99 -2.97 24.87
N SER A 146 -4.68 -2.49 26.06
CA SER A 146 -3.34 -2.59 26.62
C SER A 146 -2.96 -4.07 26.59
N ALA A 147 -1.72 -4.37 26.27
CA ALA A 147 -1.17 -5.74 26.27
C ALA A 147 -1.49 -6.51 27.60
N LYS A 148 -1.80 -5.80 28.68
CA LYS A 148 -2.28 -6.34 29.96
C LYS A 148 -3.70 -6.92 29.91
N GLY A 149 -4.61 -6.45 29.04
CA GLY A 149 -5.97 -6.99 28.93
C GLY A 149 -6.00 -8.35 28.23
N ARG A 150 -5.14 -8.57 27.24
CA ARG A 150 -5.08 -9.79 26.44
C ARG A 150 -4.50 -11.03 27.16
N PHE A 151 -3.59 -10.85 28.13
CA PHE A 151 -3.22 -11.96 29.02
C PHE A 151 -4.40 -12.46 29.87
N SER A 152 -5.46 -11.68 29.97
CA SER A 152 -6.68 -12.08 30.68
C SER A 152 -7.60 -12.96 29.83
N GLU A 153 -7.66 -12.78 28.52
CA GLU A 153 -8.45 -13.62 27.60
C GLU A 153 -7.86 -15.02 27.47
N ASN A 154 -6.56 -15.15 27.33
CA ASN A 154 -5.87 -16.43 27.22
C ASN A 154 -5.75 -17.20 28.56
N LYS A 155 -6.22 -16.65 29.67
CA LYS A 155 -6.17 -17.36 30.98
C LYS A 155 -7.02 -18.61 30.99
N LYS A 156 -8.18 -18.59 30.33
CA LYS A 156 -9.08 -19.74 30.25
C LYS A 156 -8.41 -20.88 29.48
N ASP A 157 -7.86 -20.59 28.31
CA ASP A 157 -7.17 -21.57 27.47
C ASP A 157 -5.94 -22.15 28.18
N LEU A 158 -5.15 -21.31 28.83
CA LEU A 158 -4.01 -21.74 29.64
C LEU A 158 -4.42 -22.69 30.79
N TRP A 159 -5.54 -22.41 31.46
CA TRP A 159 -6.06 -23.30 32.51
C TRP A 159 -6.59 -24.63 31.94
N GLU A 160 -7.32 -24.60 30.83
CA GLU A 160 -7.82 -25.80 30.16
C GLU A 160 -6.68 -26.69 29.65
N ILE A 161 -5.65 -26.09 29.02
CA ILE A 161 -4.43 -26.78 28.59
C ILE A 161 -3.68 -27.33 29.81
N GLY A 162 -3.52 -26.54 30.87
CA GLY A 162 -2.85 -26.98 32.11
C GLY A 162 -3.53 -28.18 32.76
N ILE A 163 -4.84 -28.13 32.95
CA ILE A 163 -5.63 -29.24 33.51
C ILE A 163 -5.56 -30.46 32.57
N GLY A 164 -5.71 -30.26 31.27
CA GLY A 164 -5.60 -31.33 30.29
C GLY A 164 -4.22 -32.02 30.30
N ALA A 165 -3.14 -31.23 30.40
CA ALA A 165 -1.78 -31.77 30.51
C ALA A 165 -1.56 -32.58 31.79
N VAL A 166 -2.08 -32.11 32.95
CA VAL A 166 -2.01 -32.84 34.21
C VAL A 166 -2.76 -34.16 34.13
N LEU A 167 -3.98 -34.18 33.53
CA LEU A 167 -4.76 -35.37 33.33
C LEU A 167 -4.11 -36.36 32.35
N PHE A 168 -3.45 -35.82 31.32
CA PHE A 168 -2.69 -36.62 30.35
C PHE A 168 -1.51 -37.34 31.05
N VAL A 169 -0.69 -36.58 31.82
CA VAL A 169 0.43 -37.15 32.57
C VAL A 169 -0.08 -38.21 33.59
N LEU A 170 -1.17 -37.89 34.30
CA LEU A 170 -1.78 -38.80 35.26
C LEU A 170 -2.27 -40.11 34.56
N GLY A 171 -2.90 -39.96 33.40
CA GLY A 171 -3.35 -41.11 32.58
C GLY A 171 -2.19 -41.99 32.15
N LEU A 172 -1.07 -41.41 31.73
CA LEU A 172 0.13 -42.14 31.36
C LEU A 172 0.77 -42.84 32.59
N ALA A 173 0.88 -42.16 33.73
CA ALA A 173 1.51 -42.70 34.95
C ALA A 173 0.73 -43.81 35.60
N THR A 174 -0.62 -43.81 35.46
CA THR A 174 -1.50 -44.82 36.06
C THR A 174 -1.82 -46.00 35.17
N GLN A 175 -1.33 -45.99 33.94
CA GLN A 175 -1.66 -47.00 32.93
C GLN A 175 -1.27 -48.45 33.39
N GLU A 176 -0.12 -48.60 33.98
CA GLU A 176 0.36 -49.90 34.49
C GLU A 176 -0.22 -50.25 35.86
N MET A 177 -0.64 -49.25 36.67
CA MET A 177 -1.15 -49.45 38.01
C MET A 177 -2.65 -49.76 38.04
N ASN A 178 -3.45 -49.03 37.29
CA ASN A 178 -4.90 -49.19 37.25
C ASN A 178 -5.47 -48.64 35.93
N GLY A 179 -5.83 -49.55 35.02
CA GLY A 179 -6.33 -49.18 33.69
C GLY A 179 -7.62 -48.35 33.69
N TRP A 180 -8.47 -48.47 34.72
CA TRP A 180 -9.68 -47.66 34.82
C TRP A 180 -9.38 -46.19 35.18
N ILE A 181 -8.42 -45.94 36.10
CA ILE A 181 -8.00 -44.57 36.47
C ILE A 181 -7.37 -43.91 35.25
N SER A 182 -6.51 -44.63 34.52
CA SER A 182 -5.90 -44.12 33.29
C SER A 182 -6.97 -43.79 32.24
N PHE A 183 -7.93 -44.65 31.99
CA PHE A 183 -9.02 -44.44 31.06
C PHE A 183 -9.84 -43.17 31.39
N PHE A 184 -10.32 -43.06 32.67
CA PHE A 184 -11.11 -41.87 33.03
C PHE A 184 -10.29 -40.59 33.00
N ALA A 185 -9.04 -40.61 33.42
CA ALA A 185 -8.16 -39.43 33.36
C ALA A 185 -7.96 -38.96 31.90
N LEU A 186 -7.71 -39.90 30.95
CA LEU A 186 -7.52 -39.58 29.54
C LEU A 186 -8.83 -39.08 28.90
N ILE A 187 -9.97 -39.74 29.13
CA ILE A 187 -11.25 -39.29 28.56
C ILE A 187 -11.68 -37.92 29.08
N ILE A 188 -11.53 -37.65 30.39
CA ILE A 188 -11.84 -36.32 30.96
C ILE A 188 -10.88 -35.30 30.38
N GLY A 189 -9.59 -35.61 30.28
CA GLY A 189 -8.59 -34.72 29.64
C GLY A 189 -8.95 -34.40 28.20
N TYR A 190 -9.35 -35.42 27.41
CA TYR A 190 -9.82 -35.26 26.04
C TYR A 190 -11.05 -34.34 25.94
N LEU A 191 -12.04 -34.52 26.79
CA LEU A 191 -13.26 -33.70 26.77
C LEU A 191 -12.96 -32.23 27.15
N ILE A 192 -12.04 -31.97 28.09
CA ILE A 192 -11.66 -30.63 28.48
C ILE A 192 -10.91 -29.93 27.33
N LEU A 193 -9.94 -30.61 26.72
CA LEU A 193 -9.13 -30.06 25.65
C LEU A 193 -9.90 -29.93 24.32
N GLY A 194 -10.74 -30.94 24.00
CA GLY A 194 -11.39 -31.09 22.72
C GLY A 194 -12.79 -30.47 22.60
N LYS A 195 -13.41 -30.03 23.72
CA LYS A 195 -14.79 -29.56 23.70
C LYS A 195 -15.07 -28.50 22.65
N ASP A 196 -14.21 -27.48 22.56
CA ASP A 196 -14.39 -26.34 21.65
C ASP A 196 -14.19 -26.78 20.20
N VAL A 197 -13.17 -27.61 19.94
CA VAL A 197 -12.89 -28.19 18.61
C VAL A 197 -14.06 -29.08 18.14
N LEU A 198 -14.57 -29.96 19.01
CA LEU A 198 -15.69 -30.86 18.66
C LEU A 198 -17.02 -30.14 18.47
N ILE A 199 -17.31 -29.13 19.31
CA ILE A 199 -18.52 -28.31 19.20
C ILE A 199 -18.47 -27.50 17.90
N THR A 200 -17.32 -26.89 17.58
CA THR A 200 -17.13 -26.12 16.35
C THR A 200 -17.23 -27.02 15.13
N ALA A 201 -16.60 -28.18 15.14
CA ALA A 201 -16.72 -29.18 14.08
C ALA A 201 -18.17 -29.60 13.85
N ALA A 202 -18.92 -29.95 14.92
CA ALA A 202 -20.33 -30.32 14.83
C ALA A 202 -21.22 -29.20 14.28
N LYS A 203 -21.03 -27.96 14.73
CA LYS A 203 -21.73 -26.79 14.22
C LYS A 203 -21.44 -26.56 12.72
N ASN A 204 -20.18 -26.73 12.30
CA ASN A 204 -19.76 -26.51 10.91
C ASN A 204 -20.29 -27.59 9.97
N ILE A 205 -20.35 -28.82 10.42
CA ILE A 205 -21.04 -29.93 9.68
C ILE A 205 -22.52 -29.59 9.49
N GLY A 206 -23.21 -29.17 10.57
CA GLY A 206 -24.64 -28.78 10.51
C GLY A 206 -24.93 -27.61 9.55
N LYS A 207 -23.93 -26.80 9.28
CA LYS A 207 -23.99 -25.65 8.32
C LYS A 207 -23.52 -26.02 6.91
N GLY A 208 -23.19 -27.28 6.64
CA GLY A 208 -22.68 -27.77 5.34
C GLY A 208 -21.18 -27.45 5.10
N HIS A 209 -20.48 -26.98 6.11
CA HIS A 209 -19.03 -26.74 6.07
C HIS A 209 -18.29 -27.98 6.59
N VAL A 210 -18.19 -28.98 5.74
CA VAL A 210 -17.43 -30.21 5.99
C VAL A 210 -16.02 -29.98 5.48
N PHE A 211 -14.98 -30.44 6.17
CA PHE A 211 -13.56 -30.35 5.79
C PHE A 211 -12.83 -29.07 6.25
N ASP A 212 -13.19 -28.52 7.41
CA ASP A 212 -12.33 -27.56 8.11
C ASP A 212 -11.32 -28.27 9.05
N GLU A 213 -10.40 -27.50 9.62
CA GLU A 213 -9.37 -28.05 10.52
C GLU A 213 -9.96 -28.70 11.78
N ASN A 214 -11.01 -28.11 12.38
CA ASN A 214 -11.69 -28.65 13.56
C ASN A 214 -12.36 -29.99 13.26
N PHE A 215 -12.97 -30.11 12.07
CA PHE A 215 -13.53 -31.37 11.59
C PHE A 215 -12.44 -32.42 11.44
N LEU A 216 -11.33 -32.10 10.77
CA LEU A 216 -10.24 -33.06 10.54
C LEU A 216 -9.63 -33.53 11.86
N MET A 217 -9.39 -32.59 12.80
CA MET A 217 -8.88 -32.93 14.14
C MET A 217 -9.87 -33.72 14.96
N GLY A 218 -11.17 -33.34 14.93
CA GLY A 218 -12.24 -34.07 15.61
C GLY A 218 -12.35 -35.49 15.11
N VAL A 219 -12.42 -35.73 13.79
CA VAL A 219 -12.49 -37.06 13.19
C VAL A 219 -11.25 -37.85 13.54
N ALA A 220 -10.06 -37.32 13.46
CA ALA A 220 -8.81 -37.98 13.76
C ALA A 220 -8.77 -38.48 15.22
N THR A 221 -9.09 -37.60 16.16
CA THR A 221 -9.02 -37.95 17.58
C THR A 221 -10.15 -38.84 18.05
N ILE A 222 -11.37 -38.73 17.48
CA ILE A 222 -12.46 -39.67 17.72
C ILE A 222 -12.09 -41.05 17.17
N ALA A 223 -11.50 -41.14 15.99
CA ALA A 223 -11.09 -42.43 15.43
C ALA A 223 -9.96 -43.07 16.25
N ALA A 224 -9.02 -42.31 16.79
CA ALA A 224 -8.01 -42.83 17.74
C ALA A 224 -8.67 -43.41 19.00
N ILE A 225 -9.73 -42.76 19.54
CA ILE A 225 -10.52 -43.30 20.66
C ILE A 225 -11.21 -44.61 20.29
N VAL A 226 -11.81 -44.71 19.08
CA VAL A 226 -12.51 -45.92 18.60
C VAL A 226 -11.53 -47.07 18.42
N ILE A 227 -10.31 -46.83 18.01
CA ILE A 227 -9.25 -47.86 17.88
C ILE A 227 -8.70 -48.26 19.26
N GLY A 228 -9.01 -47.49 20.32
CA GLY A 228 -8.54 -47.74 21.69
C GLY A 228 -7.25 -47.05 22.07
N ASP A 229 -6.76 -46.16 21.22
CA ASP A 229 -5.55 -45.37 21.52
C ASP A 229 -5.89 -44.00 22.16
N TYR A 230 -6.35 -44.09 23.42
CA TYR A 230 -6.77 -42.90 24.19
C TYR A 230 -5.62 -41.93 24.45
N LYS A 231 -4.37 -42.43 24.63
CA LYS A 231 -3.19 -41.56 24.87
C LYS A 231 -2.91 -40.70 23.67
N GLU A 232 -3.00 -41.25 22.48
CA GLU A 232 -2.76 -40.54 21.26
C GLU A 232 -3.83 -39.48 21.01
N ALA A 233 -5.11 -39.83 21.22
CA ALA A 233 -6.21 -38.88 21.09
C ALA A 233 -6.03 -37.65 21.99
N VAL A 234 -5.68 -37.84 23.27
CA VAL A 234 -5.45 -36.73 24.22
C VAL A 234 -4.18 -35.97 23.90
N GLY A 235 -3.12 -36.70 23.58
CA GLY A 235 -1.83 -36.11 23.25
C GLY A 235 -1.92 -35.19 22.04
N VAL A 236 -2.56 -35.64 20.96
CA VAL A 236 -2.80 -34.84 19.75
C VAL A 236 -3.62 -33.60 20.07
N MET A 237 -4.72 -33.74 20.81
CA MET A 237 -5.58 -32.63 21.18
C MET A 237 -4.82 -31.61 22.06
N LEU A 238 -3.99 -32.08 23.01
CA LEU A 238 -3.16 -31.23 23.85
C LEU A 238 -2.16 -30.43 23.01
N PHE A 239 -1.43 -31.09 22.10
CA PHE A 239 -0.45 -30.39 21.25
C PHE A 239 -1.12 -29.45 20.28
N TYR A 240 -2.27 -29.81 19.73
CA TYR A 240 -3.05 -28.92 18.87
C TYR A 240 -3.44 -27.64 19.64
N ARG A 241 -4.02 -27.76 20.84
CA ARG A 241 -4.40 -26.60 21.68
C ARG A 241 -3.20 -25.75 22.10
N VAL A 242 -2.08 -26.38 22.45
CA VAL A 242 -0.82 -25.65 22.73
C VAL A 242 -0.35 -24.91 21.49
N GLY A 243 -0.42 -25.55 20.34
CA GLY A 243 -0.03 -24.95 19.09
C GLY A 243 -0.90 -23.77 18.68
N GLU A 244 -2.21 -23.92 18.74
CA GLU A 244 -3.19 -22.86 18.51
C GLU A 244 -2.92 -21.64 19.39
N LEU A 245 -2.69 -21.87 20.70
CA LEU A 245 -2.33 -20.79 21.64
C LEU A 245 -1.04 -20.06 21.24
N PHE A 246 0.02 -20.79 20.84
CA PHE A 246 1.27 -20.17 20.38
C PHE A 246 1.07 -19.38 19.07
N GLU A 247 0.26 -19.88 18.18
CA GLU A 247 -0.07 -19.21 16.93
C GLU A 247 -0.83 -17.89 17.19
N ASP A 248 -1.85 -17.92 18.03
CA ASP A 248 -2.62 -16.75 18.44
C ASP A 248 -1.76 -15.70 19.10
N ILE A 249 -0.87 -16.10 20.01
CA ILE A 249 0.09 -15.20 20.66
C ILE A 249 1.03 -14.58 19.62
N ALA A 250 1.55 -15.38 18.68
CA ALA A 250 2.48 -14.91 17.66
C ALA A 250 1.81 -13.92 16.70
N VAL A 251 0.58 -14.21 16.24
CA VAL A 251 -0.21 -13.31 15.39
C VAL A 251 -0.56 -12.01 16.12
N ALA A 252 -1.06 -12.12 17.36
CA ALA A 252 -1.42 -10.98 18.17
C ALA A 252 -0.21 -10.07 18.47
N ARG A 253 0.95 -10.65 18.79
CA ARG A 253 2.19 -9.90 19.02
C ARG A 253 2.71 -9.25 17.75
N SER A 254 2.65 -9.95 16.62
CA SER A 254 3.03 -9.40 15.32
C SER A 254 2.16 -8.19 14.96
N ARG A 255 0.84 -8.32 15.11
CA ARG A 255 -0.11 -7.25 14.88
C ARG A 255 0.15 -6.05 15.79
N SER A 256 0.33 -6.27 17.09
CA SER A 256 0.64 -5.21 18.05
C SER A 256 1.90 -4.45 17.67
N GLN A 257 2.98 -5.14 17.28
CA GLN A 257 4.24 -4.51 16.86
C GLN A 257 4.09 -3.68 15.60
N ILE A 258 3.27 -4.13 14.64
CA ILE A 258 3.01 -3.39 13.40
C ILE A 258 2.16 -2.15 13.72
N MET A 259 1.08 -2.29 14.49
CA MET A 259 0.21 -1.18 14.87
C MET A 259 0.94 -0.15 15.75
N GLU A 260 1.74 -0.59 16.73
CA GLU A 260 2.57 0.30 17.55
C GLU A 260 3.59 1.10 16.71
N ALA A 261 4.07 0.51 15.62
CA ALA A 261 4.99 1.18 14.71
C ALA A 261 4.32 2.26 13.84
N VAL A 262 3.01 2.18 13.66
CA VAL A 262 2.21 3.03 12.76
C VAL A 262 1.32 4.01 13.52
N ASP A 263 0.81 3.63 14.68
CA ASP A 263 -0.07 4.48 15.50
C ASP A 263 0.73 5.53 16.26
N LEU A 264 0.82 6.70 15.65
CA LEU A 264 1.51 7.87 16.19
C LEU A 264 0.54 8.87 16.85
N ARG A 265 -0.77 8.56 16.93
CA ARG A 265 -1.78 9.45 17.46
C ARG A 265 -1.56 9.71 18.96
N PRO A 266 -1.70 10.96 19.42
CA PRO A 266 -1.72 11.27 20.85
C PRO A 266 -3.06 10.80 21.46
N GLU A 267 -3.04 10.43 22.71
CA GLU A 267 -4.27 10.14 23.48
C GLU A 267 -4.87 11.41 24.07
N VAL A 268 -4.00 12.33 24.49
CA VAL A 268 -4.36 13.59 25.14
C VAL A 268 -3.60 14.76 24.55
N VAL A 269 -4.15 15.96 24.69
CA VAL A 269 -3.54 17.24 24.30
C VAL A 269 -3.65 18.25 25.45
N ASN A 270 -2.68 19.15 25.54
CA ASN A 270 -2.71 20.23 26.54
C ASN A 270 -3.34 21.48 25.89
N LEU A 271 -4.61 21.72 26.13
CA LEU A 271 -5.35 22.90 25.70
C LEU A 271 -4.99 24.10 26.59
N VAL A 272 -4.67 25.24 25.97
CA VAL A 272 -4.49 26.51 26.65
C VAL A 272 -5.80 27.28 26.59
N GLU A 273 -6.44 27.47 27.74
CA GLU A 273 -7.70 28.22 27.82
C GLU A 273 -7.46 29.74 27.74
N GLN A 274 -8.52 30.53 27.54
CA GLN A 274 -8.42 31.99 27.36
C GLN A 274 -7.84 32.70 28.58
N ASP A 275 -7.95 32.12 29.77
CA ASP A 275 -7.38 32.65 31.01
C ASP A 275 -5.90 32.24 31.22
N GLY A 276 -5.33 31.49 30.26
CA GLY A 276 -3.94 31.00 30.31
C GLY A 276 -3.78 29.67 31.10
N THR A 277 -4.86 29.10 31.62
CA THR A 277 -4.81 27.78 32.28
C THR A 277 -4.59 26.68 31.26
N ILE A 278 -3.84 25.64 31.64
CA ILE A 278 -3.56 24.48 30.81
C ILE A 278 -4.43 23.33 31.29
N ARG A 279 -5.28 22.81 30.41
CA ARG A 279 -6.13 21.66 30.68
C ARG A 279 -5.79 20.52 29.74
N GLU A 280 -5.55 19.33 30.29
CA GLU A 280 -5.40 18.11 29.52
C GLU A 280 -6.77 17.61 29.08
N ILE A 281 -6.98 17.46 27.79
CA ILE A 281 -8.20 16.94 27.18
C ILE A 281 -7.88 15.77 26.26
N PRO A 282 -8.84 14.85 26.01
CA PRO A 282 -8.71 13.86 24.94
C PRO A 282 -8.41 14.53 23.61
N ALA A 283 -7.51 13.98 22.80
CA ALA A 283 -7.14 14.58 21.51
C ALA A 283 -8.33 14.68 20.54
N GLU A 284 -9.33 13.84 20.70
CA GLU A 284 -10.59 13.82 19.91
C GLU A 284 -11.49 15.03 20.20
N GLU A 285 -11.35 15.67 21.36
CA GLU A 285 -12.14 16.84 21.75
C GLU A 285 -11.55 18.16 21.22
N ALA A 286 -10.30 18.15 20.76
CA ALA A 286 -9.63 19.33 20.24
C ALA A 286 -10.24 19.80 18.90
N LYS A 287 -10.44 21.10 18.76
CA LYS A 287 -11.11 21.73 17.61
C LYS A 287 -10.13 22.61 16.82
N VAL A 288 -10.48 22.87 15.57
CA VAL A 288 -9.78 23.87 14.76
C VAL A 288 -9.86 25.23 15.44
N GLY A 289 -8.69 25.87 15.58
CA GLY A 289 -8.53 27.16 16.26
C GLY A 289 -8.08 27.07 17.71
N ASP A 290 -8.13 25.90 18.34
CA ASP A 290 -7.65 25.69 19.70
C ASP A 290 -6.15 25.97 19.81
N VAL A 291 -5.73 26.55 20.92
CA VAL A 291 -4.31 26.77 21.23
C VAL A 291 -3.81 25.61 22.09
N LEU A 292 -2.82 24.89 21.57
CA LEU A 292 -2.26 23.70 22.20
C LEU A 292 -0.82 23.98 22.67
N LEU A 293 -0.48 23.48 23.86
CA LEU A 293 0.87 23.54 24.43
C LEU A 293 1.58 22.22 24.18
N VAL A 294 2.77 22.29 23.57
CA VAL A 294 3.64 21.14 23.27
C VAL A 294 4.98 21.31 23.96
N ARG A 295 5.29 20.45 24.92
CA ARG A 295 6.52 20.48 25.69
C ARG A 295 7.65 19.74 24.98
N ALA A 296 8.88 19.96 25.38
CA ALA A 296 10.01 19.16 24.93
C ALA A 296 9.78 17.67 25.28
N GLY A 297 9.94 16.79 24.30
CA GLY A 297 9.63 15.36 24.37
C GLY A 297 8.21 14.98 23.97
N ASP A 298 7.27 15.95 23.89
CA ASP A 298 5.90 15.69 23.44
C ASP A 298 5.85 15.54 21.91
N ARG A 299 4.87 14.78 21.45
CA ARG A 299 4.54 14.74 20.01
C ARG A 299 3.62 15.91 19.68
N ILE A 300 3.81 16.48 18.47
CA ILE A 300 2.87 17.43 17.88
C ILE A 300 1.53 16.72 17.70
N PRO A 301 0.45 17.19 18.35
CA PRO A 301 -0.79 16.43 18.38
C PRO A 301 -1.59 16.54 17.08
N LEU A 302 -1.66 17.72 16.50
CA LEU A 302 -2.45 18.06 15.33
C LEU A 302 -1.63 18.93 14.37
N GLU A 303 -2.04 19.05 13.11
CA GLU A 303 -1.48 20.06 12.21
C GLU A 303 -1.88 21.46 12.68
N GLY A 304 -0.94 22.39 12.55
CA GLY A 304 -1.19 23.77 12.94
C GLY A 304 -0.01 24.68 12.71
N VAL A 305 -0.12 25.90 13.23
CA VAL A 305 0.90 26.94 13.11
C VAL A 305 1.41 27.30 14.50
N VAL A 306 2.74 27.42 14.62
CA VAL A 306 3.39 27.88 15.85
C VAL A 306 3.05 29.35 16.10
N LEU A 307 2.48 29.65 17.27
CA LEU A 307 2.17 31.01 17.71
C LEU A 307 3.31 31.61 18.56
N GLU A 308 3.85 30.82 19.48
CA GLU A 308 4.89 31.21 20.40
C GLU A 308 5.90 30.08 20.62
N GLY A 309 7.16 30.45 20.83
CA GLY A 309 8.24 29.50 21.11
C GLY A 309 9.09 29.17 19.88
N GLU A 310 10.29 28.69 20.14
CA GLU A 310 11.23 28.20 19.12
C GLU A 310 11.71 26.83 19.53
N SER A 311 11.82 25.90 18.59
CA SER A 311 12.26 24.54 18.82
C SER A 311 12.86 23.88 17.58
N ARG A 312 13.31 22.63 17.78
CA ARG A 312 13.59 21.67 16.70
C ARG A 312 12.65 20.51 16.81
N LEU A 313 12.05 20.14 15.69
CA LEU A 313 11.17 18.99 15.59
C LEU A 313 11.90 17.81 14.94
N ASP A 314 11.86 16.65 15.59
CA ASP A 314 12.18 15.39 14.95
C ASP A 314 10.98 14.93 14.11
N THR A 315 11.13 15.01 12.81
CA THR A 315 10.11 14.61 11.84
C THR A 315 10.21 13.13 11.47
N SER A 316 11.25 12.43 11.93
CA SER A 316 11.55 11.04 11.54
C SER A 316 10.41 10.03 11.79
N PRO A 317 9.56 10.19 12.83
CA PRO A 317 8.44 9.27 13.02
C PRO A 317 7.37 9.34 11.91
N VAL A 318 7.26 10.48 11.24
CA VAL A 318 6.26 10.73 10.18
C VAL A 318 6.91 10.65 8.81
N THR A 319 8.03 11.33 8.63
CA THR A 319 8.68 11.46 7.32
C THR A 319 9.82 10.45 7.12
N GLY A 320 10.39 9.90 8.18
CA GLY A 320 11.58 9.05 8.11
C GLY A 320 12.90 9.81 7.95
N GLU A 321 12.86 11.16 7.88
CA GLU A 321 14.06 11.99 7.74
C GLU A 321 14.76 12.20 9.11
N PRO A 322 16.06 11.87 9.25
CA PRO A 322 16.72 11.89 10.54
C PRO A 322 17.18 13.29 10.98
N VAL A 323 17.02 14.32 10.13
CA VAL A 323 17.49 15.69 10.42
C VAL A 323 16.37 16.51 11.05
N PRO A 324 16.55 16.99 12.30
CA PRO A 324 15.55 17.83 12.95
C PRO A 324 15.33 19.18 12.24
N VAL A 325 14.07 19.56 12.06
CA VAL A 325 13.65 20.81 11.43
C VAL A 325 13.50 21.91 12.49
N ALA A 326 14.10 23.08 12.27
CA ALA A 326 13.90 24.24 13.15
C ALA A 326 12.52 24.87 12.87
N VAL A 327 11.80 25.22 13.94
CA VAL A 327 10.50 25.89 13.89
C VAL A 327 10.52 27.16 14.75
N VAL A 328 9.89 28.22 14.23
CA VAL A 328 9.75 29.53 14.84
C VAL A 328 8.28 29.98 14.72
N PRO A 329 7.87 31.04 15.43
CA PRO A 329 6.52 31.60 15.26
C PRO A 329 6.16 31.82 13.78
N GLY A 330 4.99 31.32 13.36
CA GLY A 330 4.55 31.31 11.95
C GLY A 330 4.91 30.04 11.15
N SER A 331 5.75 29.15 11.69
CA SER A 331 6.04 27.86 11.05
C SER A 331 4.86 26.91 11.15
N SER A 332 4.52 26.25 10.02
CA SER A 332 3.55 25.13 10.02
C SER A 332 4.20 23.87 10.62
N VAL A 333 3.43 23.13 11.41
CA VAL A 333 3.87 21.88 12.05
C VAL A 333 2.90 20.74 11.75
N THR A 334 3.45 19.53 11.60
CA THR A 334 2.71 18.32 11.24
C THR A 334 2.55 17.41 12.45
N SER A 335 1.37 16.82 12.60
CA SER A 335 1.08 15.84 13.67
C SER A 335 2.04 14.65 13.64
N GLY A 336 2.37 14.12 14.83
CA GLY A 336 3.26 12.96 14.99
C GLY A 336 4.75 13.27 15.06
N CYS A 337 5.21 14.47 14.65
CA CYS A 337 6.58 14.92 14.89
C CYS A 337 6.86 15.09 16.39
N VAL A 338 8.10 14.90 16.83
CA VAL A 338 8.49 15.03 18.24
C VAL A 338 9.19 16.38 18.48
N ASN A 339 8.71 17.12 19.46
CA ASN A 339 9.36 18.36 19.90
C ASN A 339 10.61 18.03 20.71
N LEU A 340 11.80 18.41 20.23
CA LEU A 340 13.08 18.08 20.87
C LEU A 340 13.52 19.07 21.93
N SER A 341 13.14 20.36 21.80
CA SER A 341 13.62 21.41 22.70
C SER A 341 12.57 22.52 22.83
N GLY A 342 12.62 23.26 23.94
CA GLY A 342 11.69 24.37 24.16
C GLY A 342 10.22 23.96 24.34
N VAL A 343 9.39 24.97 24.57
CA VAL A 343 7.94 24.83 24.70
C VAL A 343 7.31 25.60 23.54
N LEU A 344 6.40 24.95 22.83
CA LEU A 344 5.69 25.56 21.72
C LEU A 344 4.22 25.78 22.10
N LYS A 345 3.67 26.95 21.76
CA LYS A 345 2.22 27.13 21.67
C LYS A 345 1.87 27.16 20.18
N MET A 346 0.94 26.32 19.79
CA MET A 346 0.49 26.21 18.41
C MET A 346 -1.03 26.32 18.32
N ARG A 347 -1.53 26.86 17.21
CA ARG A 347 -2.95 26.86 16.89
C ARG A 347 -3.25 25.69 15.98
N ALA A 348 -4.22 24.85 16.40
CA ALA A 348 -4.68 23.72 15.61
C ALA A 348 -5.39 24.21 14.33
N GLU A 349 -5.04 23.64 13.17
CA GLU A 349 -5.67 23.90 11.88
C GLU A 349 -6.51 22.72 11.39
N LYS A 350 -6.31 21.52 11.98
CA LYS A 350 -7.09 20.32 11.69
C LYS A 350 -7.57 19.64 12.98
N VAL A 351 -8.62 18.87 12.88
CA VAL A 351 -9.07 17.94 13.93
C VAL A 351 -8.27 16.64 13.85
N LEU A 352 -8.34 15.80 14.89
CA LEU A 352 -7.62 14.53 14.96
C LEU A 352 -7.96 13.58 13.80
N GLU A 353 -9.21 13.54 13.37
CA GLU A 353 -9.70 12.69 12.28
C GLU A 353 -9.03 13.03 10.94
N ASP A 354 -8.79 14.32 10.68
CA ASP A 354 -8.18 14.84 9.45
C ASP A 354 -6.65 14.95 9.56
N SER A 355 -6.09 14.60 10.72
CA SER A 355 -4.66 14.69 10.95
C SER A 355 -3.86 13.70 10.12
N MET A 356 -2.61 14.04 9.80
CA MET A 356 -1.69 13.20 9.04
C MET A 356 -1.49 11.82 9.71
N VAL A 357 -1.35 11.80 11.05
CA VAL A 357 -1.18 10.54 11.78
C VAL A 357 -2.42 9.64 11.67
N THR A 358 -3.63 10.20 11.69
CA THR A 358 -4.87 9.43 11.47
C THR A 358 -4.99 8.97 10.02
N ARG A 359 -4.64 9.80 9.06
CA ARG A 359 -4.60 9.42 7.62
C ARG A 359 -3.61 8.29 7.36
N ILE A 360 -2.40 8.33 7.97
CA ILE A 360 -1.41 7.24 7.90
C ILE A 360 -2.00 5.95 8.47
N LEU A 361 -2.58 5.99 9.66
CA LEU A 361 -3.16 4.82 10.32
C LEU A 361 -4.29 4.22 9.49
N ASN A 362 -5.25 5.04 9.05
CA ASN A 362 -6.37 4.61 8.22
C ASN A 362 -5.88 4.01 6.89
N SER A 363 -4.84 4.58 6.29
CA SER A 363 -4.26 4.05 5.06
C SER A 363 -3.62 2.68 5.26
N VAL A 364 -2.90 2.47 6.37
CA VAL A 364 -2.31 1.16 6.71
C VAL A 364 -3.39 0.13 7.04
N GLU A 365 -4.43 0.51 7.77
CA GLU A 365 -5.58 -0.35 8.06
C GLU A 365 -6.34 -0.73 6.78
N ASN A 366 -6.61 0.26 5.91
CA ASN A 366 -7.27 0.03 4.64
C ASN A 366 -6.41 -0.78 3.65
N ALA A 367 -5.09 -0.55 3.65
CA ALA A 367 -4.15 -1.28 2.82
C ALA A 367 -4.15 -2.78 3.11
N ALA A 368 -4.40 -3.17 4.36
CA ALA A 368 -4.49 -4.57 4.75
C ALA A 368 -5.70 -5.28 4.12
N ALA A 369 -6.73 -4.54 3.68
CA ALA A 369 -7.92 -5.11 3.03
C ALA A 369 -7.70 -5.49 1.56
N SER A 370 -6.74 -4.88 0.86
CA SER A 370 -6.45 -5.21 -0.53
C SER A 370 -5.57 -6.46 -0.63
N LYS A 371 -6.16 -7.55 -1.15
CA LYS A 371 -5.50 -8.87 -1.21
C LYS A 371 -4.59 -9.00 -2.41
N PRO A 372 -3.28 -9.33 -2.22
CA PRO A 372 -2.36 -9.65 -3.32
C PRO A 372 -2.82 -10.84 -4.16
N LYS A 373 -2.33 -10.96 -5.40
CA LYS A 373 -2.61 -12.11 -6.28
C LYS A 373 -2.17 -13.43 -5.65
N ILE A 374 -1.06 -13.43 -4.93
CA ILE A 374 -0.55 -14.62 -4.22
C ILE A 374 -1.51 -15.10 -3.13
N ASP A 375 -2.17 -14.21 -2.39
CA ASP A 375 -3.16 -14.56 -1.38
C ASP A 375 -4.42 -15.15 -2.02
N ARG A 376 -4.89 -14.54 -3.13
CA ARG A 376 -5.98 -15.09 -3.95
C ARG A 376 -5.64 -16.46 -4.54
N PHE A 377 -4.38 -16.69 -4.93
CA PHE A 377 -3.91 -17.99 -5.39
C PHE A 377 -3.97 -19.03 -4.26
N ILE A 378 -3.53 -18.71 -3.06
CA ILE A 378 -3.57 -19.62 -1.90
C ILE A 378 -5.01 -19.99 -1.56
N THR A 379 -5.93 -19.02 -1.56
CA THR A 379 -7.37 -19.30 -1.32
C THR A 379 -7.94 -20.23 -2.38
N ARG A 380 -7.63 -20.01 -3.66
CA ARG A 380 -8.06 -20.89 -4.76
C ARG A 380 -7.41 -22.28 -4.67
N PHE A 381 -6.13 -22.34 -4.33
CA PHE A 381 -5.41 -23.59 -4.13
C PHE A 381 -6.06 -24.43 -3.03
N SER A 382 -6.39 -23.83 -1.89
CA SER A 382 -7.03 -24.54 -0.78
C SER A 382 -8.40 -25.14 -1.17
N LYS A 383 -9.20 -24.44 -2.00
CA LYS A 383 -10.50 -24.94 -2.50
C LYS A 383 -10.37 -26.24 -3.33
N VAL A 384 -9.24 -26.44 -4.03
CA VAL A 384 -8.99 -27.64 -4.83
C VAL A 384 -8.21 -28.70 -4.04
N TYR A 385 -7.25 -28.26 -3.26
CA TYR A 385 -6.35 -29.12 -2.50
C TYR A 385 -7.10 -29.97 -1.47
N THR A 386 -7.99 -29.39 -0.69
CA THR A 386 -8.68 -30.09 0.42
C THR A 386 -9.51 -31.29 -0.06
N PRO A 387 -10.38 -31.18 -1.08
CA PRO A 387 -11.09 -32.34 -1.59
C PRO A 387 -10.18 -33.46 -2.14
N VAL A 388 -9.09 -33.11 -2.81
CA VAL A 388 -8.12 -34.08 -3.35
C VAL A 388 -7.45 -34.85 -2.22
N VAL A 389 -7.03 -34.14 -1.16
CA VAL A 389 -6.41 -34.76 0.01
C VAL A 389 -7.37 -35.70 0.73
N VAL A 390 -8.63 -35.30 0.91
CA VAL A 390 -9.65 -36.14 1.53
C VAL A 390 -9.92 -37.42 0.71
N ALA A 391 -9.97 -37.28 -0.63
CA ALA A 391 -10.12 -38.46 -1.51
C ALA A 391 -8.90 -39.40 -1.42
N LEU A 392 -7.68 -38.85 -1.36
CA LEU A 392 -6.45 -39.64 -1.18
C LEU A 392 -6.42 -40.35 0.18
N ALA A 393 -6.82 -39.66 1.24
CA ALA A 393 -6.92 -40.26 2.57
C ALA A 393 -7.93 -41.41 2.60
N GLY A 394 -9.11 -41.22 1.99
CA GLY A 394 -10.09 -42.28 1.82
C GLY A 394 -9.55 -43.48 1.03
N ALA A 395 -8.83 -43.25 -0.05
CA ALA A 395 -8.16 -44.29 -0.82
C ALA A 395 -7.09 -45.01 0.01
N THR A 396 -6.29 -44.27 0.81
CA THR A 396 -5.28 -44.85 1.71
C THR A 396 -5.92 -45.67 2.84
N ALA A 397 -7.09 -45.29 3.34
CA ALA A 397 -7.81 -46.03 4.33
C ALA A 397 -8.39 -47.34 3.76
N ILE A 398 -8.94 -47.33 2.55
CA ILE A 398 -9.75 -48.43 2.00
C ILE A 398 -8.90 -49.43 1.20
N ILE A 399 -8.12 -48.95 0.22
CA ILE A 399 -7.44 -49.83 -0.75
C ILE A 399 -6.42 -50.74 -0.06
N PRO A 400 -5.47 -50.24 0.74
CA PRO A 400 -4.52 -51.12 1.41
C PRO A 400 -5.18 -52.00 2.49
N SER A 401 -6.22 -51.53 3.18
CA SER A 401 -6.96 -52.35 4.17
C SER A 401 -7.60 -53.59 3.56
N ILE A 402 -8.14 -53.44 2.35
CA ILE A 402 -8.70 -54.63 1.60
C ILE A 402 -7.58 -55.56 1.20
N LEU A 403 -6.40 -55.07 0.82
CA LEU A 403 -5.29 -55.90 0.35
C LEU A 403 -4.54 -56.60 1.48
N THR A 404 -4.37 -55.93 2.64
CA THR A 404 -3.56 -56.42 3.76
C THR A 404 -4.38 -57.02 4.89
N GLY A 405 -5.68 -56.67 4.99
CA GLY A 405 -6.57 -57.06 6.09
C GLY A 405 -6.38 -56.23 7.36
N ASP A 406 -5.43 -55.33 7.41
CA ASP A 406 -5.13 -54.54 8.60
C ASP A 406 -5.81 -53.14 8.54
N TRP A 407 -7.09 -53.14 8.88
CA TRP A 407 -7.92 -51.92 8.90
C TRP A 407 -7.45 -50.89 9.91
N ASN A 408 -7.00 -51.30 11.09
CA ASN A 408 -6.59 -50.39 12.15
C ASN A 408 -5.36 -49.55 11.74
N TYR A 409 -4.36 -50.20 11.17
CA TYR A 409 -3.15 -49.56 10.70
C TYR A 409 -3.41 -48.55 9.57
N TRP A 410 -4.19 -48.97 8.56
CA TRP A 410 -4.41 -48.10 7.39
C TRP A 410 -5.41 -46.98 7.65
N ILE A 411 -6.40 -47.18 8.52
CA ILE A 411 -7.28 -46.10 8.99
C ILE A 411 -6.45 -45.07 9.79
N TYR A 412 -5.60 -45.53 10.71
CA TYR A 412 -4.70 -44.67 11.46
C TYR A 412 -3.76 -43.84 10.53
N THR A 413 -3.16 -44.50 9.54
CA THR A 413 -2.30 -43.89 8.53
C THR A 413 -3.07 -42.83 7.73
N ALA A 414 -4.29 -43.12 7.31
CA ALA A 414 -5.12 -42.17 6.58
C ALA A 414 -5.53 -40.96 7.42
N ILE A 415 -5.83 -41.17 8.71
CA ILE A 415 -6.14 -40.08 9.66
C ILE A 415 -4.92 -39.19 9.87
N THR A 416 -3.75 -39.77 10.12
CA THR A 416 -2.49 -39.06 10.24
C THR A 416 -2.20 -38.23 9.00
N PHE A 417 -2.42 -38.78 7.81
CA PHE A 417 -2.29 -38.08 6.53
C PHE A 417 -3.25 -36.89 6.41
N LEU A 418 -4.51 -37.03 6.86
CA LEU A 418 -5.48 -35.94 6.88
C LEU A 418 -5.02 -34.77 7.78
N VAL A 419 -4.55 -35.08 8.99
CA VAL A 419 -4.06 -34.06 9.94
C VAL A 419 -2.86 -33.30 9.37
N ILE A 420 -1.88 -33.99 8.76
CA ILE A 420 -0.71 -33.39 8.13
C ILE A 420 -1.12 -32.42 7.01
N SER A 421 -2.23 -32.65 6.37
CA SER A 421 -2.63 -31.98 5.13
C SER A 421 -3.28 -30.61 5.34
N CYS A 422 -3.49 -30.11 6.57
CA CYS A 422 -4.03 -28.76 6.80
C CYS A 422 -3.09 -27.67 6.26
N PRO A 423 -3.52 -26.72 5.41
CA PRO A 423 -2.67 -25.68 4.87
C PRO A 423 -2.55 -24.44 5.79
N CYS A 424 -2.75 -24.56 7.12
CA CYS A 424 -2.87 -23.43 8.07
C CYS A 424 -1.68 -22.46 8.02
N ALA A 425 -0.46 -22.97 8.07
CA ALA A 425 0.75 -22.18 7.96
C ALA A 425 0.83 -21.32 6.67
N LEU A 426 0.25 -21.82 5.57
CA LEU A 426 0.27 -21.12 4.29
C LEU A 426 -0.71 -19.94 4.27
N VAL A 427 -1.92 -20.19 4.81
CA VAL A 427 -3.02 -19.20 4.80
C VAL A 427 -2.72 -18.00 5.67
N LEU A 428 -2.03 -18.17 6.81
CA LEU A 428 -1.72 -17.10 7.75
C LEU A 428 -0.44 -16.34 7.43
N SER A 429 0.62 -17.05 7.00
CA SER A 429 1.95 -16.44 6.90
C SER A 429 2.10 -15.46 5.75
N VAL A 430 1.35 -15.61 4.66
CA VAL A 430 1.47 -14.75 3.48
C VAL A 430 0.82 -13.38 3.71
N PRO A 431 -0.46 -13.27 4.13
CA PRO A 431 -1.04 -11.97 4.48
C PRO A 431 -0.21 -11.23 5.54
N LEU A 432 0.30 -11.95 6.54
CA LEU A 432 1.12 -11.37 7.59
C LEU A 432 2.46 -10.82 7.06
N ALA A 433 3.08 -11.46 6.06
CA ALA A 433 4.29 -10.96 5.43
C ALA A 433 4.03 -9.63 4.69
N PHE A 434 2.92 -9.52 3.95
CA PHE A 434 2.53 -8.27 3.28
C PHE A 434 2.18 -7.18 4.30
N PHE A 435 1.44 -7.51 5.35
CA PHE A 435 1.11 -6.56 6.41
C PHE A 435 2.38 -6.05 7.14
N SER A 436 3.33 -6.94 7.42
CA SER A 436 4.64 -6.56 7.94
C SER A 436 5.45 -5.68 6.98
N GLY A 437 5.32 -5.92 5.66
CA GLY A 437 5.91 -5.08 4.62
C GLY A 437 5.33 -3.67 4.60
N ILE A 438 4.00 -3.53 4.74
CA ILE A 438 3.32 -2.23 4.88
C ILE A 438 3.86 -1.48 6.11
N GLY A 439 3.93 -2.15 7.27
CA GLY A 439 4.49 -1.55 8.48
C GLY A 439 5.97 -1.15 8.36
N ALA A 440 6.77 -1.93 7.63
CA ALA A 440 8.17 -1.59 7.35
C ALA A 440 8.31 -0.35 6.45
N GLY A 441 7.39 -0.18 5.49
CA GLY A 441 7.30 1.01 4.65
C GLY A 441 6.92 2.24 5.47
N SER A 442 5.87 2.14 6.28
CA SER A 442 5.39 3.23 7.13
C SER A 442 6.48 3.78 8.04
N LYS A 443 7.29 2.92 8.67
CA LYS A 443 8.48 3.34 9.46
C LYS A 443 9.49 4.19 8.70
N LYS A 444 9.46 4.15 7.37
CA LYS A 444 10.36 4.90 6.49
C LYS A 444 9.65 6.03 5.74
N GLY A 445 8.47 6.42 6.19
CA GLY A 445 7.67 7.42 5.51
C GLY A 445 7.17 6.98 4.13
N ILE A 446 7.03 5.67 3.89
CA ILE A 446 6.51 5.11 2.64
C ILE A 446 5.19 4.43 2.93
N LEU A 447 4.11 5.00 2.47
CA LEU A 447 2.76 4.49 2.67
C LEU A 447 2.32 3.67 1.47
N PHE A 448 2.21 2.36 1.63
CA PHE A 448 1.62 1.46 0.64
C PHE A 448 0.11 1.37 0.86
N LYS A 449 -0.70 1.69 -0.14
CA LYS A 449 -2.17 1.60 -0.05
C LYS A 449 -2.71 0.16 -0.23
N GLY A 450 -1.82 -0.82 -0.22
CA GLY A 450 -2.24 -2.23 -0.23
C GLY A 450 -1.14 -3.23 -0.46
N GLY A 451 -1.43 -4.49 -0.15
CA GLY A 451 -0.58 -5.61 -0.50
C GLY A 451 -0.44 -5.77 -2.02
N VAL A 452 -1.45 -5.35 -2.79
CA VAL A 452 -1.43 -5.33 -4.26
C VAL A 452 -0.34 -4.38 -4.78
N ALA A 453 -0.23 -3.19 -4.19
CA ALA A 453 0.83 -2.22 -4.53
C ALA A 453 2.23 -2.80 -4.29
N ILE A 454 2.45 -3.47 -3.14
CA ILE A 454 3.72 -4.15 -2.84
C ILE A 454 3.99 -5.27 -3.85
N GLU A 455 2.97 -6.03 -4.25
CA GLU A 455 3.14 -7.10 -5.24
C GLU A 455 3.47 -6.56 -6.63
N ALA A 456 2.81 -5.48 -7.06
CA ALA A 456 3.08 -4.82 -8.34
C ALA A 456 4.51 -4.24 -8.37
N LEU A 457 4.94 -3.57 -7.28
CA LEU A 457 6.30 -3.03 -7.15
C LEU A 457 7.42 -4.08 -7.31
N GLN A 458 7.16 -5.35 -6.97
CA GLN A 458 8.15 -6.42 -7.16
C GLN A 458 8.52 -6.63 -8.63
N ASN A 459 7.57 -6.36 -9.52
CA ASN A 459 7.68 -6.61 -10.95
C ASN A 459 8.11 -5.39 -11.77
N VAL A 460 8.21 -4.21 -11.15
CA VAL A 460 8.60 -2.95 -11.80
C VAL A 460 9.97 -3.08 -12.45
N LYS A 461 10.05 -2.67 -13.72
CA LYS A 461 11.24 -2.65 -14.57
C LYS A 461 11.73 -1.24 -14.88
N ALA A 462 10.81 -0.27 -14.91
CA ALA A 462 11.16 1.12 -15.14
C ALA A 462 10.42 2.01 -14.13
N VAL A 463 11.10 3.08 -13.69
CA VAL A 463 10.52 4.17 -12.91
C VAL A 463 10.47 5.39 -13.80
N VAL A 464 9.27 5.88 -14.02
CA VAL A 464 8.95 7.06 -14.81
C VAL A 464 8.62 8.19 -13.84
N MET A 465 9.31 9.30 -13.94
CA MET A 465 9.22 10.40 -12.97
C MET A 465 8.82 11.69 -13.67
N ASP A 466 7.89 12.43 -13.08
CA ASP A 466 7.73 13.84 -13.46
C ASP A 466 8.97 14.64 -13.06
N LYS A 467 9.20 15.80 -13.71
CA LYS A 467 10.32 16.66 -13.36
C LYS A 467 9.97 17.51 -12.13
N THR A 468 8.93 18.34 -12.27
CA THR A 468 8.61 19.41 -11.31
C THR A 468 8.01 18.83 -10.03
N GLY A 469 8.50 19.25 -8.84
CA GLY A 469 8.04 18.75 -7.55
C GLY A 469 8.47 17.31 -7.22
N THR A 470 8.83 16.50 -8.23
CA THR A 470 9.29 15.10 -8.07
C THR A 470 10.81 15.03 -8.09
N ILE A 471 11.46 15.32 -9.23
CA ILE A 471 12.93 15.36 -9.35
C ILE A 471 13.49 16.68 -8.79
N THR A 472 12.69 17.74 -8.91
CA THR A 472 13.01 19.09 -8.44
C THR A 472 12.19 19.44 -7.20
N LYS A 473 12.55 20.51 -6.52
CA LYS A 473 11.89 20.98 -5.28
C LYS A 473 10.54 21.68 -5.55
N GLY A 474 10.21 21.97 -6.83
CA GLY A 474 9.04 22.77 -7.20
C GLY A 474 9.17 24.26 -6.87
N ASN A 475 10.39 24.70 -6.53
CA ASN A 475 10.69 26.08 -6.21
C ASN A 475 11.46 26.73 -7.36
N PHE A 476 10.96 27.83 -7.87
CA PHE A 476 11.71 28.64 -8.82
C PHE A 476 12.72 29.52 -8.07
N VAL A 477 13.98 29.49 -8.49
CA VAL A 477 15.06 30.27 -7.87
C VAL A 477 15.87 30.97 -8.96
N VAL A 478 16.28 32.21 -8.71
CA VAL A 478 17.22 32.92 -9.58
C VAL A 478 18.60 32.25 -9.46
N GLN A 479 18.98 31.51 -10.49
CA GLN A 479 20.22 30.72 -10.53
C GLN A 479 21.41 31.58 -10.99
N GLU A 480 21.18 32.47 -11.96
CA GLU A 480 22.23 33.27 -12.57
C GLU A 480 21.67 34.63 -12.92
N ILE A 481 22.49 35.64 -12.74
CA ILE A 481 22.22 37.02 -13.12
C ILE A 481 23.30 37.43 -14.10
N VAL A 482 22.92 37.73 -15.35
CA VAL A 482 23.84 38.06 -16.45
C VAL A 482 23.59 39.50 -16.88
N PRO A 483 24.32 40.47 -16.32
CA PRO A 483 24.18 41.87 -16.70
C PRO A 483 24.83 42.12 -18.06
N ALA A 484 24.31 43.13 -18.77
CA ALA A 484 24.88 43.65 -20.01
C ALA A 484 25.20 45.15 -19.89
N GLY A 485 26.13 45.60 -20.67
CA GLY A 485 26.54 47.02 -20.63
C GLY A 485 27.19 47.42 -19.31
N SER A 486 26.69 48.48 -18.67
CA SER A 486 27.22 49.03 -17.42
C SER A 486 26.51 48.52 -16.16
N TYR A 487 25.51 47.66 -16.28
CA TYR A 487 24.74 47.18 -15.14
C TYR A 487 25.54 46.18 -14.30
N SER A 488 25.42 46.31 -12.99
CA SER A 488 25.86 45.28 -12.03
C SER A 488 24.77 44.21 -11.83
N GLN A 489 25.13 43.06 -11.25
CA GLN A 489 24.16 42.02 -10.93
C GLN A 489 23.06 42.49 -9.98
N ASP A 490 23.44 43.33 -8.98
CA ASP A 490 22.49 43.83 -7.98
C ASP A 490 21.56 44.90 -8.56
N GLU A 491 22.05 45.76 -9.46
CA GLU A 491 21.19 46.70 -10.17
C GLU A 491 20.20 46.00 -11.08
N LEU A 492 20.64 45.00 -11.86
CA LEU A 492 19.77 44.25 -12.74
C LEU A 492 18.68 43.49 -11.95
N LEU A 493 19.05 42.85 -10.82
CA LEU A 493 18.11 42.16 -9.96
C LEU A 493 17.13 43.12 -9.30
N LYS A 494 17.59 44.27 -8.83
CA LYS A 494 16.75 45.34 -8.25
C LYS A 494 15.71 45.82 -9.26
N THR A 495 16.14 46.12 -10.49
CA THR A 495 15.27 46.59 -11.56
C THR A 495 14.21 45.53 -11.92
N ALA A 496 14.62 44.26 -12.02
CA ALA A 496 13.70 43.15 -12.25
C ALA A 496 12.66 43.02 -11.11
N ALA A 497 13.11 43.07 -9.85
CA ALA A 497 12.24 42.97 -8.68
C ALA A 497 11.25 44.14 -8.62
N SER A 498 11.68 45.36 -9.00
CA SER A 498 10.80 46.53 -9.04
C SER A 498 9.72 46.44 -10.14
N CYS A 499 9.98 45.71 -11.23
CA CYS A 499 8.97 45.40 -12.25
C CYS A 499 7.97 44.36 -11.80
N GLU A 500 8.41 43.38 -11.02
CA GLU A 500 7.63 42.17 -10.66
C GLU A 500 6.98 42.27 -9.26
N GLU A 501 7.15 43.38 -8.55
CA GLU A 501 6.68 43.55 -7.16
C GLU A 501 5.18 43.26 -6.97
N ALA A 502 4.35 43.69 -7.93
CA ALA A 502 2.90 43.52 -7.87
C ALA A 502 2.41 42.18 -8.49
N SER A 503 3.31 41.36 -9.03
CA SER A 503 2.97 40.14 -9.72
C SER A 503 2.94 38.95 -8.76
N SER A 504 1.89 38.13 -8.84
CA SER A 504 1.77 36.87 -8.11
C SER A 504 2.36 35.66 -8.86
N HIS A 505 2.98 35.89 -10.02
CA HIS A 505 3.56 34.82 -10.82
C HIS A 505 4.74 34.15 -10.09
N PRO A 506 4.92 32.82 -10.13
CA PRO A 506 6.01 32.11 -9.45
C PRO A 506 7.41 32.67 -9.79
N ILE A 507 7.62 33.13 -11.01
CA ILE A 507 8.86 33.80 -11.44
C ILE A 507 9.06 35.12 -10.68
N ALA A 508 8.02 35.94 -10.53
CA ALA A 508 8.05 37.19 -9.80
C ALA A 508 8.41 36.97 -8.32
N VAL A 509 7.73 35.97 -7.70
CA VAL A 509 7.99 35.55 -6.31
C VAL A 509 9.46 35.19 -6.12
N SER A 510 10.05 34.46 -7.07
CA SER A 510 11.46 34.05 -6.99
C SER A 510 12.44 35.25 -7.16
N ILE A 511 12.12 36.21 -8.04
CA ILE A 511 12.92 37.43 -8.22
C ILE A 511 12.86 38.26 -6.95
N MET A 512 11.68 38.46 -6.38
CA MET A 512 11.48 39.16 -5.12
C MET A 512 12.22 38.53 -3.96
N ALA A 513 12.17 37.17 -3.85
CA ALA A 513 12.91 36.44 -2.83
C ALA A 513 14.43 36.66 -2.95
N ALA A 514 14.97 36.58 -4.16
CA ALA A 514 16.40 36.83 -4.41
C ALA A 514 16.83 38.26 -4.09
N ALA A 515 15.98 39.25 -4.40
CA ALA A 515 16.24 40.67 -4.06
C ALA A 515 16.21 40.89 -2.54
N ASN A 516 15.26 40.29 -1.83
CA ASN A 516 15.17 40.34 -0.36
C ASN A 516 16.36 39.67 0.32
N GLU A 517 16.82 38.52 -0.15
CA GLU A 517 18.00 37.81 0.36
C GLU A 517 19.26 38.69 0.28
N ARG A 518 19.40 39.44 -0.83
CA ARG A 518 20.49 40.40 -1.02
C ARG A 518 20.24 41.78 -0.36
N ARG A 519 19.10 41.95 0.32
CA ARG A 519 18.67 43.18 1.00
C ARG A 519 18.64 44.38 0.06
N LEU A 520 18.22 44.18 -1.17
CA LEU A 520 18.09 45.24 -2.15
C LEU A 520 16.81 46.03 -1.90
N SER A 521 16.90 47.39 -2.02
CA SER A 521 15.72 48.24 -1.89
C SER A 521 14.94 48.24 -3.20
N VAL A 522 13.78 47.56 -3.21
CA VAL A 522 12.88 47.49 -4.35
C VAL A 522 12.09 48.79 -4.46
N GLU A 523 11.97 49.33 -5.65
CA GLU A 523 11.25 50.59 -5.95
C GLU A 523 9.82 50.23 -6.43
N HIS A 524 8.83 51.02 -5.97
CA HIS A 524 7.47 50.91 -6.50
C HIS A 524 7.38 51.54 -7.89
N ALA A 525 6.91 50.74 -8.87
CA ALA A 525 6.70 51.25 -10.22
C ALA A 525 5.54 52.24 -10.27
N LYS A 526 5.73 53.35 -11.02
CA LYS A 526 4.68 54.34 -11.22
C LYS A 526 3.52 53.86 -12.04
N GLN A 527 3.81 53.01 -13.02
CA GLN A 527 2.83 52.36 -13.86
C GLN A 527 3.34 50.96 -14.26
N ILE A 528 2.46 49.97 -14.21
CA ILE A 528 2.73 48.58 -14.63
C ILE A 528 1.71 48.19 -15.68
N LYS A 529 2.16 47.62 -16.79
CA LYS A 529 1.32 47.02 -17.80
C LYS A 529 1.79 45.61 -18.07
N GLU A 530 0.98 44.64 -17.64
CA GLU A 530 1.22 43.23 -17.95
C GLU A 530 0.84 42.94 -19.41
N ILE A 531 1.73 42.24 -20.12
CA ILE A 531 1.53 41.76 -21.49
C ILE A 531 1.45 40.24 -21.43
N SER A 532 0.23 39.75 -21.45
CA SER A 532 -0.07 38.33 -21.26
C SER A 532 0.81 37.43 -22.13
N GLY A 533 1.48 36.47 -21.46
CA GLY A 533 2.37 35.48 -22.12
C GLY A 533 3.72 36.05 -22.59
N ASN A 534 4.02 37.33 -22.36
CA ASN A 534 5.28 37.96 -22.81
C ASN A 534 6.08 38.59 -21.66
N GLY A 535 5.43 39.18 -20.67
CA GLY A 535 6.11 39.86 -19.55
C GLY A 535 5.46 41.17 -19.16
N ILE A 536 6.23 42.09 -18.59
CA ILE A 536 5.78 43.32 -17.98
C ILE A 536 6.51 44.52 -18.60
N LEU A 537 5.77 45.58 -18.82
CA LEU A 537 6.30 46.93 -19.08
C LEU A 537 6.03 47.77 -17.84
N ALA A 538 7.09 48.29 -17.23
CA ALA A 538 7.01 49.11 -16.02
C ALA A 538 7.66 50.48 -16.20
N GLU A 539 7.12 51.52 -15.55
CA GLU A 539 7.69 52.84 -15.51
C GLU A 539 8.34 53.08 -14.13
N LEU A 540 9.67 53.02 -14.10
CA LEU A 540 10.49 53.22 -12.89
C LEU A 540 11.11 54.62 -12.88
N SER A 541 11.83 54.98 -11.80
CA SER A 541 12.58 56.22 -11.74
C SER A 541 13.72 56.32 -12.77
N GLU A 542 14.24 55.15 -13.19
CA GLU A 542 15.35 55.02 -14.15
C GLU A 542 14.89 55.05 -15.62
N GLY A 543 13.58 55.02 -15.88
CA GLY A 543 13.01 55.01 -17.22
C GLY A 543 11.95 53.91 -17.44
N THR A 544 11.62 53.66 -18.69
CA THR A 544 10.69 52.59 -19.09
C THR A 544 11.42 51.25 -19.17
N VAL A 545 11.00 50.31 -18.35
CA VAL A 545 11.61 48.96 -18.27
C VAL A 545 10.72 47.92 -18.88
N LEU A 546 11.30 47.11 -19.76
CA LEU A 546 10.72 45.86 -20.27
C LEU A 546 11.33 44.70 -19.49
N CYS A 547 10.49 43.89 -18.87
CA CYS A 547 10.89 42.69 -18.11
C CYS A 547 10.07 41.49 -18.63
N GLY A 548 10.70 40.49 -19.26
CA GLY A 548 9.98 39.36 -19.78
C GLY A 548 10.75 38.45 -20.74
N ASN A 549 10.03 37.75 -21.61
CA ASN A 549 10.66 36.83 -22.55
C ASN A 549 11.28 37.56 -23.75
N ARG A 550 12.09 36.83 -24.51
CA ARG A 550 12.77 37.38 -25.71
C ARG A 550 11.80 38.05 -26.68
N ARG A 551 10.59 37.48 -26.87
CA ARG A 551 9.57 38.00 -27.79
C ARG A 551 9.09 39.39 -27.39
N LEU A 552 8.99 39.68 -26.10
CA LEU A 552 8.63 41.03 -25.61
C LEU A 552 9.63 42.10 -26.06
N LEU A 553 10.93 41.77 -25.92
CA LEU A 553 11.99 42.73 -26.28
C LEU A 553 12.08 42.88 -27.82
N GLU A 554 11.97 41.82 -28.59
CA GLU A 554 11.95 41.88 -30.06
C GLU A 554 10.77 42.70 -30.60
N GLN A 555 9.57 42.54 -30.01
CA GLN A 555 8.38 43.31 -30.38
C GLN A 555 8.57 44.82 -30.11
N ASN A 556 9.37 45.19 -29.13
CA ASN A 556 9.71 46.59 -28.81
C ASN A 556 11.03 47.01 -29.45
N GLN A 557 11.54 46.32 -30.45
CA GLN A 557 12.70 46.66 -31.28
C GLN A 557 14.01 46.85 -30.46
N VAL A 558 14.15 46.14 -29.34
CA VAL A 558 15.38 46.12 -28.54
C VAL A 558 16.46 45.34 -29.28
N ASP A 559 17.67 45.92 -29.41
CA ASP A 559 18.80 45.21 -29.98
C ASP A 559 19.32 44.13 -29.03
N LEU A 560 19.17 42.85 -29.47
CA LEU A 560 19.59 41.67 -28.72
C LEU A 560 20.90 41.07 -29.24
N SER A 561 21.71 41.82 -29.98
CA SER A 561 22.99 41.34 -30.51
C SER A 561 23.98 40.85 -29.44
N ALA A 562 23.89 41.43 -28.25
CA ALA A 562 24.72 41.07 -27.09
C ALA A 562 24.13 39.92 -26.26
N TYR A 563 22.92 39.46 -26.55
CA TYR A 563 22.26 38.37 -25.82
C TYR A 563 22.75 37.01 -26.27
N GLN A 564 23.17 36.19 -25.30
CA GLN A 564 23.58 34.82 -25.50
C GLN A 564 22.68 33.91 -24.65
N PRO A 565 21.77 33.12 -25.28
CA PRO A 565 20.85 32.25 -24.54
C PRO A 565 21.60 31.17 -23.78
N LYS A 566 21.11 30.82 -22.58
CA LYS A 566 21.60 29.68 -21.80
C LYS A 566 20.87 28.43 -22.20
N ALA A 567 21.54 27.31 -22.01
CA ALA A 567 20.98 25.98 -22.31
C ALA A 567 19.99 25.50 -21.25
N TYR A 568 19.81 26.20 -20.11
CA TYR A 568 18.98 25.78 -18.99
C TYR A 568 18.23 26.94 -18.35
N GLY A 569 17.08 26.65 -17.75
CA GLY A 569 16.25 27.61 -17.03
C GLY A 569 15.33 28.45 -17.92
N THR A 570 14.49 29.25 -17.27
CA THR A 570 13.66 30.26 -17.92
C THR A 570 14.39 31.60 -17.83
N GLU A 571 14.60 32.22 -18.97
CA GLU A 571 15.28 33.52 -19.03
C GLU A 571 14.27 34.65 -18.96
N VAL A 572 14.51 35.57 -18.05
CA VAL A 572 13.78 36.85 -17.95
C VAL A 572 14.72 37.97 -18.39
N LEU A 573 14.50 38.51 -19.59
CA LEU A 573 15.30 39.55 -20.17
C LEU A 573 14.80 40.90 -19.74
N LEU A 574 15.76 41.84 -19.54
CA LEU A 574 15.47 43.20 -19.17
C LEU A 574 16.00 44.18 -20.22
N ALA A 575 15.24 45.22 -20.49
CA ALA A 575 15.69 46.38 -21.23
C ALA A 575 15.19 47.66 -20.55
N VAL A 576 16.01 48.68 -20.50
CA VAL A 576 15.71 50.00 -19.93
C VAL A 576 15.80 51.03 -21.05
N ASP A 577 14.75 51.83 -21.23
CA ASP A 577 14.62 52.82 -22.30
C ASP A 577 15.00 52.28 -23.72
N GLY A 578 14.61 51.01 -23.99
CA GLY A 578 14.90 50.37 -25.25
C GLY A 578 16.30 49.79 -25.41
N VAL A 579 17.17 49.91 -24.38
CA VAL A 579 18.52 49.35 -24.37
C VAL A 579 18.56 48.07 -23.56
N TYR A 580 19.09 47.00 -24.14
CA TYR A 580 19.25 45.71 -23.45
C TYR A 580 20.16 45.81 -22.22
N ALA A 581 19.62 45.45 -21.04
CA ALA A 581 20.31 45.59 -19.76
C ALA A 581 20.87 44.24 -19.23
N GLY A 582 20.35 43.10 -19.71
CA GLY A 582 20.77 41.78 -19.27
C GLY A 582 19.61 40.83 -19.08
N TYR A 583 19.85 39.69 -18.41
CA TYR A 583 18.81 38.73 -18.12
C TYR A 583 19.07 37.95 -16.82
N LEU A 584 18.00 37.41 -16.27
CA LEU A 584 18.01 36.49 -15.13
C LEU A 584 17.69 35.10 -15.65
N VAL A 585 18.39 34.07 -15.13
CA VAL A 585 18.08 32.67 -15.36
C VAL A 585 17.39 32.13 -14.13
N ILE A 586 16.16 31.70 -14.29
CA ILE A 586 15.34 31.15 -13.23
C ILE A 586 15.10 29.69 -13.55
N SER A 587 15.39 28.82 -12.60
CA SER A 587 15.11 27.40 -12.75
C SER A 587 14.67 26.77 -11.44
N ASP A 588 13.95 25.66 -11.57
CA ASP A 588 13.57 24.83 -10.44
C ASP A 588 14.80 24.05 -9.95
N THR A 589 14.96 23.95 -8.65
CA THR A 589 16.14 23.36 -8.01
C THR A 589 16.02 21.84 -7.99
N VAL A 590 16.99 21.13 -8.58
CA VAL A 590 17.10 19.67 -8.48
C VAL A 590 17.33 19.28 -7.02
N LYS A 591 16.60 18.24 -6.55
CA LYS A 591 16.76 17.71 -5.20
C LYS A 591 18.17 17.16 -4.99
N GLU A 592 18.73 17.35 -3.81
CA GLU A 592 20.12 17.00 -3.51
C GLU A 592 20.38 15.49 -3.58
N ASP A 593 19.39 14.69 -3.23
CA ASP A 593 19.41 13.23 -3.23
C ASP A 593 19.06 12.59 -4.60
N ALA A 594 18.65 13.40 -5.60
CA ALA A 594 18.18 12.90 -6.89
C ALA A 594 19.19 11.99 -7.61
N SER A 595 20.46 12.41 -7.68
CA SER A 595 21.52 11.63 -8.32
C SER A 595 21.78 10.30 -7.60
N GLN A 596 21.75 10.32 -6.26
CA GLN A 596 21.95 9.12 -5.43
C GLN A 596 20.77 8.14 -5.58
N ALA A 597 19.53 8.65 -5.59
CA ALA A 597 18.33 7.85 -5.81
C ALA A 597 18.31 7.19 -7.19
N VAL A 598 18.66 7.93 -8.25
CA VAL A 598 18.78 7.39 -9.61
C VAL A 598 19.85 6.29 -9.68
N ALA A 599 21.02 6.52 -9.10
CA ALA A 599 22.08 5.51 -9.03
C ALA A 599 21.62 4.24 -8.26
N ALA A 600 20.90 4.40 -7.14
CA ALA A 600 20.35 3.29 -6.36
C ALA A 600 19.26 2.50 -7.12
N MET A 601 18.46 3.14 -7.97
CA MET A 601 17.51 2.46 -8.86
C MET A 601 18.24 1.66 -9.94
N LYS A 602 19.29 2.22 -10.56
CA LYS A 602 20.12 1.53 -11.55
C LYS A 602 20.83 0.29 -10.98
N GLN A 603 21.33 0.37 -9.74
CA GLN A 603 21.90 -0.79 -9.03
C GLN A 603 20.87 -1.90 -8.81
N GLN A 604 19.58 -1.57 -8.80
CA GLN A 604 18.49 -2.54 -8.72
C GLN A 604 18.00 -3.03 -10.10
N ASN A 605 18.71 -2.71 -11.19
CA ASN A 605 18.34 -2.99 -12.58
C ASN A 605 16.99 -2.37 -12.96
N ILE A 606 16.72 -1.16 -12.48
CA ILE A 606 15.54 -0.37 -12.82
C ILE A 606 15.95 0.71 -13.82
N ARG A 607 15.24 0.80 -14.94
CA ARG A 607 15.42 1.86 -15.91
C ARG A 607 14.75 3.14 -15.42
N THR A 608 15.42 4.26 -15.58
CA THR A 608 14.93 5.57 -15.12
C THR A 608 14.52 6.43 -16.31
N VAL A 609 13.31 6.98 -16.26
CA VAL A 609 12.74 7.79 -17.34
C VAL A 609 12.18 9.09 -16.75
N MET A 610 12.36 10.20 -17.43
CA MET A 610 11.77 11.49 -17.06
C MET A 610 10.74 11.92 -18.10
N LEU A 611 9.55 12.32 -17.65
CA LEU A 611 8.54 13.01 -18.45
C LEU A 611 8.44 14.45 -18.02
N THR A 612 8.38 15.39 -18.97
CA THR A 612 8.26 16.84 -18.66
C THR A 612 7.64 17.63 -19.79
N GLY A 613 6.93 18.71 -19.43
CA GLY A 613 6.47 19.74 -20.38
C GLY A 613 7.56 20.70 -20.83
N ASP A 614 8.72 20.69 -20.19
CA ASP A 614 9.84 21.61 -20.47
C ASP A 614 10.43 21.45 -21.87
N ALA A 615 11.19 22.45 -22.30
CA ALA A 615 12.02 22.37 -23.50
C ALA A 615 13.04 21.22 -23.38
N LYS A 616 13.31 20.59 -24.53
CA LYS A 616 14.19 19.41 -24.60
C LYS A 616 15.57 19.65 -24.03
N GLU A 617 16.13 20.83 -24.29
CA GLU A 617 17.46 21.25 -23.85
C GLU A 617 17.56 21.30 -22.31
N ASN A 618 16.54 21.89 -21.66
CA ASN A 618 16.47 21.98 -20.20
C ASN A 618 16.29 20.59 -19.57
N ALA A 619 15.40 19.80 -20.13
CA ALA A 619 15.15 18.44 -19.67
C ALA A 619 16.41 17.56 -19.76
N GLN A 620 17.13 17.66 -20.86
CA GLN A 620 18.33 16.91 -21.11
C GLN A 620 19.48 17.30 -20.17
N ALA A 621 19.65 18.60 -19.90
CA ALA A 621 20.65 19.09 -18.94
C ALA A 621 20.40 18.55 -17.52
N VAL A 622 19.17 18.52 -17.06
CA VAL A 622 18.79 17.92 -15.77
C VAL A 622 19.07 16.43 -15.77
N ALA A 623 18.66 15.70 -16.81
CA ALA A 623 18.83 14.25 -16.91
C ALA A 623 20.30 13.83 -16.91
N GLU A 624 21.15 14.53 -17.62
CA GLU A 624 22.61 14.29 -17.65
C GLU A 624 23.24 14.52 -16.28
N LYS A 625 22.83 15.62 -15.59
CA LYS A 625 23.33 15.96 -14.26
C LYS A 625 23.06 14.88 -13.22
N ILE A 626 21.89 14.21 -13.27
CA ILE A 626 21.48 13.22 -12.28
C ILE A 626 21.58 11.78 -12.80
N GLY A 627 21.88 11.61 -14.09
CA GLY A 627 22.14 10.32 -14.71
C GLY A 627 20.88 9.54 -15.10
N ILE A 628 19.77 10.16 -15.53
CA ILE A 628 18.55 9.50 -16.04
C ILE A 628 18.83 8.85 -17.40
N ASP A 629 18.21 7.68 -17.67
CA ASP A 629 18.48 6.89 -18.87
C ASP A 629 17.72 7.38 -20.12
N GLU A 630 16.51 7.92 -19.96
CA GLU A 630 15.62 8.30 -21.06
C GLU A 630 14.79 9.55 -20.68
N VAL A 631 14.60 10.47 -21.63
CA VAL A 631 13.89 11.74 -21.42
C VAL A 631 12.87 11.96 -22.53
N HIS A 632 11.65 12.28 -22.13
CA HIS A 632 10.58 12.73 -23.02
C HIS A 632 10.17 14.15 -22.61
N ALA A 633 10.41 15.11 -23.48
CA ALA A 633 10.22 16.54 -23.24
C ALA A 633 9.11 17.13 -24.12
N LYS A 634 8.66 18.37 -23.79
CA LYS A 634 7.59 19.09 -24.49
C LYS A 634 6.24 18.35 -24.49
N LEU A 635 5.95 17.59 -23.43
CA LEU A 635 4.72 16.83 -23.30
C LEU A 635 3.61 17.69 -22.71
N LEU A 636 2.43 17.62 -23.33
CA LEU A 636 1.20 18.06 -22.68
C LEU A 636 0.74 17.00 -21.65
N PRO A 637 -0.12 17.36 -20.69
CA PRO A 637 -0.61 16.38 -19.69
C PRO A 637 -1.18 15.11 -20.32
N GLN A 638 -1.92 15.22 -21.42
CA GLN A 638 -2.50 14.09 -22.17
C GLN A 638 -1.42 13.22 -22.82
N ASP A 639 -0.33 13.84 -23.31
CA ASP A 639 0.76 13.11 -23.96
C ASP A 639 1.54 12.27 -22.93
N LYS A 640 1.61 12.69 -21.66
CA LYS A 640 2.28 11.92 -20.60
C LYS A 640 1.68 10.53 -20.43
N VAL A 641 0.34 10.40 -20.50
CA VAL A 641 -0.35 9.10 -20.41
C VAL A 641 0.02 8.21 -21.59
N THR A 642 0.02 8.79 -22.80
CA THR A 642 0.36 8.07 -24.03
C THR A 642 1.82 7.59 -24.00
N GLU A 643 2.75 8.45 -23.58
CA GLU A 643 4.17 8.10 -23.47
C GLU A 643 4.41 7.03 -22.39
N LEU A 644 3.72 7.12 -21.24
CA LEU A 644 3.76 6.09 -20.22
C LEU A 644 3.37 4.71 -20.77
N GLN A 645 2.28 4.64 -21.57
CA GLN A 645 1.85 3.39 -22.18
C GLN A 645 2.88 2.84 -23.20
N LYS A 646 3.54 3.71 -23.98
CA LYS A 646 4.62 3.29 -24.88
C LYS A 646 5.83 2.73 -24.08
N ILE A 647 6.20 3.40 -22.98
CA ILE A 647 7.28 2.93 -22.12
C ILE A 647 6.91 1.58 -21.49
N ARG A 648 5.67 1.42 -21.02
CA ARG A 648 5.14 0.17 -20.48
C ARG A 648 5.22 -0.98 -21.47
N GLN A 649 4.84 -0.74 -22.73
CA GLN A 649 4.93 -1.75 -23.81
C GLN A 649 6.38 -2.16 -24.10
N LYS A 650 7.32 -1.21 -24.02
CA LYS A 650 8.74 -1.42 -24.33
C LYS A 650 9.52 -2.06 -23.18
N GLN A 651 9.26 -1.63 -21.94
CA GLN A 651 10.06 -1.97 -20.75
C GLN A 651 9.39 -3.04 -19.86
N GLY A 652 8.07 -3.23 -19.97
CA GLY A 652 7.27 -4.03 -19.05
C GLY A 652 6.64 -3.16 -17.95
N SER A 653 6.42 -3.75 -16.76
CA SER A 653 5.75 -3.05 -15.66
C SER A 653 6.46 -1.77 -15.23
N VAL A 654 5.70 -0.69 -15.11
CA VAL A 654 6.19 0.66 -14.82
C VAL A 654 5.61 1.20 -13.53
N MET A 655 6.44 1.92 -12.78
CA MET A 655 6.03 2.81 -11.70
C MET A 655 6.09 4.24 -12.21
N PHE A 656 5.01 5.01 -12.02
CA PHE A 656 5.04 6.46 -12.26
C PHE A 656 5.10 7.21 -10.94
N VAL A 657 5.93 8.25 -10.87
CA VAL A 657 6.09 9.12 -9.68
C VAL A 657 5.80 10.57 -10.07
N GLY A 658 4.83 11.18 -9.41
CA GLY A 658 4.40 12.55 -9.63
C GLY A 658 3.95 13.24 -8.34
N ASP A 659 3.65 14.53 -8.39
CA ASP A 659 3.22 15.33 -7.25
C ASP A 659 1.99 16.22 -7.51
N GLY A 660 1.63 16.44 -8.77
CA GLY A 660 0.61 17.40 -9.18
C GLY A 660 -0.76 16.80 -9.50
N ILE A 661 -1.78 17.65 -9.49
CA ILE A 661 -3.15 17.29 -9.93
C ILE A 661 -3.13 16.81 -11.39
N ASN A 662 -2.28 17.40 -12.22
CA ASN A 662 -2.13 17.04 -13.63
C ASN A 662 -1.57 15.63 -13.84
N ASP A 663 -0.98 15.03 -12.83
CA ASP A 663 -0.39 13.70 -12.88
C ASP A 663 -1.34 12.60 -12.42
N ALA A 664 -2.49 12.93 -11.82
CA ALA A 664 -3.47 11.95 -11.34
C ALA A 664 -3.90 10.93 -12.43
N PRO A 665 -4.17 11.34 -13.69
CA PRO A 665 -4.48 10.37 -14.76
C PRO A 665 -3.28 9.47 -15.12
N VAL A 666 -2.05 9.96 -15.00
CA VAL A 666 -0.84 9.21 -15.30
C VAL A 666 -0.54 8.22 -14.15
N LEU A 667 -0.76 8.66 -12.90
CA LEU A 667 -0.67 7.81 -11.69
C LEU A 667 -1.63 6.62 -11.78
N ALA A 668 -2.90 6.88 -12.11
CA ALA A 668 -3.91 5.84 -12.26
C ALA A 668 -3.64 4.91 -13.47
N GLY A 669 -2.99 5.40 -14.51
CA GLY A 669 -2.65 4.62 -15.73
C GLY A 669 -1.38 3.79 -15.63
N ALA A 670 -0.59 3.91 -14.54
CA ALA A 670 0.62 3.14 -14.30
C ALA A 670 0.31 1.75 -13.70
N ASP A 671 1.26 0.82 -13.72
CA ASP A 671 1.14 -0.43 -12.96
C ASP A 671 1.27 -0.17 -11.45
N VAL A 672 1.99 0.89 -11.08
CA VAL A 672 2.05 1.45 -9.73
C VAL A 672 2.15 2.96 -9.84
N GLY A 673 1.15 3.67 -9.36
CA GLY A 673 1.20 5.11 -9.18
C GLY A 673 1.80 5.47 -7.83
N ALA A 674 2.75 6.41 -7.79
CA ALA A 674 3.34 6.89 -6.54
C ALA A 674 3.31 8.42 -6.46
N ALA A 675 2.77 8.96 -5.38
CA ALA A 675 2.70 10.39 -5.14
C ALA A 675 3.75 10.83 -4.11
N MET A 676 4.35 12.02 -4.35
CA MET A 676 5.18 12.69 -3.34
C MET A 676 4.27 13.32 -2.28
N GLY A 677 4.66 13.27 -1.01
CA GLY A 677 3.85 13.78 0.12
C GLY A 677 3.61 15.28 0.13
N SER A 678 4.42 16.04 -0.61
CA SER A 678 4.20 17.46 -0.89
C SER A 678 3.19 17.72 -2.01
N GLY A 679 2.67 16.66 -2.64
CA GLY A 679 1.78 16.75 -3.78
C GLY A 679 0.35 17.12 -3.43
N ALA A 680 -0.44 17.41 -4.46
CA ALA A 680 -1.85 17.71 -4.33
C ALA A 680 -2.66 16.50 -3.80
N ASP A 681 -3.71 16.76 -3.03
CA ASP A 681 -4.56 15.71 -2.46
C ASP A 681 -5.11 14.74 -3.52
N ALA A 682 -5.48 15.24 -4.69
CA ALA A 682 -5.94 14.39 -5.80
C ALA A 682 -4.85 13.42 -6.32
N ALA A 683 -3.58 13.83 -6.35
CA ALA A 683 -2.47 12.94 -6.70
C ALA A 683 -2.23 11.90 -5.62
N ILE A 684 -2.33 12.32 -4.35
CA ILE A 684 -2.23 11.41 -3.20
C ILE A 684 -3.36 10.37 -3.26
N GLU A 685 -4.58 10.77 -3.58
CA GLU A 685 -5.73 9.88 -3.66
C GLU A 685 -5.60 8.85 -4.79
N ALA A 686 -5.16 9.27 -5.96
CA ALA A 686 -4.99 8.41 -7.14
C ALA A 686 -3.80 7.44 -7.05
N ALA A 687 -2.84 7.65 -6.13
CA ALA A 687 -1.63 6.86 -6.03
C ALA A 687 -1.82 5.56 -5.24
N ASP A 688 -1.10 4.50 -5.61
CA ASP A 688 -0.97 3.24 -4.86
C ASP A 688 0.05 3.33 -3.73
N VAL A 689 1.01 4.25 -3.86
CA VAL A 689 2.10 4.49 -2.90
C VAL A 689 2.21 5.98 -2.65
N VAL A 690 2.36 6.38 -1.38
CA VAL A 690 2.60 7.78 -1.03
C VAL A 690 3.93 7.87 -0.28
N PHE A 691 4.82 8.71 -0.76
CA PHE A 691 6.07 9.06 -0.09
C PHE A 691 5.82 10.28 0.80
N MET A 692 5.79 10.08 2.11
CA MET A 692 5.51 11.14 3.09
C MET A 692 6.59 12.22 3.13
N THR A 693 7.75 11.94 2.57
CA THR A 693 8.87 12.87 2.40
C THR A 693 8.92 13.41 0.99
N SER A 694 9.59 14.55 0.82
CA SER A 694 9.98 15.02 -0.50
C SER A 694 11.25 14.34 -1.06
N SER A 695 11.89 13.46 -0.29
CA SER A 695 13.13 12.77 -0.67
C SER A 695 12.91 11.73 -1.78
N MET A 696 13.76 11.77 -2.79
CA MET A 696 13.76 10.77 -3.86
C MET A 696 14.30 9.40 -3.43
N GLU A 697 15.03 9.31 -2.31
CA GLU A 697 15.51 8.03 -1.78
C GLU A 697 14.39 7.08 -1.40
N ALA A 698 13.19 7.60 -1.09
CA ALA A 698 12.00 6.79 -0.81
C ALA A 698 11.63 5.86 -1.99
N ILE A 699 11.92 6.27 -3.23
CA ILE A 699 11.62 5.47 -4.44
C ILE A 699 12.42 4.16 -4.46
N PRO A 700 13.77 4.15 -4.46
CA PRO A 700 14.52 2.89 -4.44
C PRO A 700 14.31 2.09 -3.13
N GLN A 701 13.97 2.74 -2.02
CA GLN A 701 13.66 2.06 -0.75
C GLN A 701 12.32 1.30 -0.85
N SER A 702 11.28 1.89 -1.46
CA SER A 702 9.99 1.22 -1.67
C SER A 702 10.14 -0.07 -2.48
N LEU A 703 10.94 -0.04 -3.55
CA LEU A 703 11.26 -1.21 -4.36
C LEU A 703 12.02 -2.29 -3.58
N LYS A 704 12.97 -1.90 -2.71
CA LYS A 704 13.69 -2.85 -1.84
C LYS A 704 12.77 -3.52 -0.84
N ILE A 705 11.88 -2.76 -0.19
CA ILE A 705 10.90 -3.28 0.76
C ILE A 705 9.96 -4.26 0.06
N ALA A 706 9.40 -3.87 -1.09
CA ALA A 706 8.49 -4.71 -1.85
C ALA A 706 9.12 -6.04 -2.27
N ARG A 707 10.34 -6.02 -2.79
CA ARG A 707 11.09 -7.23 -3.18
C ARG A 707 11.45 -8.09 -1.97
N ALA A 708 11.78 -7.48 -0.83
CA ALA A 708 12.06 -8.22 0.40
C ALA A 708 10.81 -8.91 0.93
N THR A 709 9.67 -8.22 0.95
CA THR A 709 8.37 -8.76 1.34
C THR A 709 7.99 -9.96 0.48
N GLY A 710 8.03 -9.82 -0.83
CA GLY A 710 7.70 -10.91 -1.75
C GLY A 710 8.64 -12.11 -1.65
N ARG A 711 9.94 -11.87 -1.37
CA ARG A 711 10.90 -12.95 -1.12
C ARG A 711 10.55 -13.71 0.15
N ILE A 712 10.21 -13.02 1.24
CA ILE A 712 9.81 -13.64 2.50
C ILE A 712 8.51 -14.43 2.31
N ALA A 713 7.50 -13.86 1.64
CA ALA A 713 6.26 -14.57 1.35
C ALA A 713 6.52 -15.87 0.54
N LYS A 714 7.33 -15.80 -0.51
CA LYS A 714 7.73 -16.97 -1.31
C LYS A 714 8.52 -17.99 -0.51
N GLN A 715 9.41 -17.56 0.40
CA GLN A 715 10.15 -18.44 1.31
C GLN A 715 9.19 -19.20 2.24
N ASN A 716 8.21 -18.50 2.83
CA ASN A 716 7.22 -19.13 3.70
C ASN A 716 6.39 -20.17 2.94
N VAL A 717 5.90 -19.82 1.74
CA VAL A 717 5.15 -20.75 0.88
C VAL A 717 5.98 -22.00 0.54
N ALA A 718 7.21 -21.79 0.06
CA ALA A 718 8.09 -22.90 -0.31
C ALA A 718 8.44 -23.78 0.89
N PHE A 719 8.79 -23.17 2.04
CA PHE A 719 9.12 -23.90 3.26
C PHE A 719 7.94 -24.71 3.77
N ALA A 720 6.75 -24.11 3.87
CA ALA A 720 5.55 -24.81 4.32
C ALA A 720 5.19 -25.98 3.39
N LEU A 721 5.23 -25.80 2.07
CA LEU A 721 4.92 -26.85 1.11
C LEU A 721 5.95 -27.99 1.13
N VAL A 722 7.24 -27.68 1.24
CA VAL A 722 8.31 -28.71 1.29
C VAL A 722 8.18 -29.56 2.55
N ILE A 723 8.02 -28.94 3.72
CA ILE A 723 7.87 -29.69 4.97
C ILE A 723 6.61 -30.54 4.94
N LYS A 724 5.49 -29.99 4.47
CA LYS A 724 4.25 -30.76 4.33
C LYS A 724 4.38 -31.96 3.37
N ALA A 725 4.95 -31.73 2.19
CA ALA A 725 5.18 -32.82 1.23
C ALA A 725 6.06 -33.93 1.83
N LEU A 726 7.11 -33.55 2.57
CA LEU A 726 8.01 -34.50 3.20
C LEU A 726 7.30 -35.32 4.29
N VAL A 727 6.55 -34.66 5.16
CA VAL A 727 5.82 -35.34 6.26
C VAL A 727 4.64 -36.17 5.70
N MET A 728 3.98 -35.72 4.62
CA MET A 728 2.96 -36.52 3.93
C MET A 728 3.56 -37.82 3.34
N VAL A 729 4.74 -37.74 2.72
CA VAL A 729 5.46 -38.94 2.22
C VAL A 729 5.79 -39.87 3.38
N PHE A 730 6.27 -39.37 4.50
CA PHE A 730 6.52 -40.18 5.70
C PHE A 730 5.22 -40.79 6.25
N GLY A 731 4.10 -40.04 6.19
CA GLY A 731 2.77 -40.54 6.55
C GLY A 731 2.36 -41.77 5.68
N LEU A 732 2.49 -41.67 4.37
CA LEU A 732 2.18 -42.76 3.44
C LEU A 732 3.07 -43.97 3.62
N LEU A 733 4.31 -43.78 4.05
CA LEU A 733 5.27 -44.85 4.35
C LEU A 733 5.06 -45.44 5.75
N GLY A 734 4.09 -44.94 6.55
CA GLY A 734 3.85 -45.40 7.92
C GLY A 734 4.95 -44.99 8.92
N LEU A 735 5.83 -44.05 8.53
CA LEU A 735 6.94 -43.53 9.35
C LEU A 735 6.56 -42.29 10.14
N ALA A 736 5.48 -41.61 9.78
CA ALA A 736 5.00 -40.46 10.50
C ALA A 736 4.00 -40.88 11.59
N ASN A 737 4.16 -40.27 12.73
CA ASN A 737 3.18 -40.29 13.81
C ASN A 737 2.42 -38.97 13.89
N MET A 738 1.33 -38.97 14.65
CA MET A 738 0.44 -37.81 14.79
C MET A 738 1.15 -36.58 15.44
N TRP A 739 2.16 -36.80 16.26
CA TRP A 739 3.00 -35.77 16.85
C TRP A 739 3.80 -35.00 15.78
N MET A 740 4.36 -35.74 14.84
CA MET A 740 5.04 -35.15 13.68
C MET A 740 4.08 -34.34 12.82
N ALA A 741 2.83 -34.83 12.70
CA ALA A 741 1.78 -34.14 11.96
C ALA A 741 1.48 -32.76 12.55
N VAL A 742 1.18 -32.70 13.84
CA VAL A 742 0.88 -31.44 14.57
C VAL A 742 2.07 -30.51 14.58
N PHE A 743 3.29 -31.02 14.81
CA PHE A 743 4.50 -30.21 14.75
C PHE A 743 4.73 -29.63 13.35
N ALA A 744 4.51 -30.41 12.29
CA ALA A 744 4.67 -29.96 10.91
C ALA A 744 3.62 -28.91 10.50
N ASP A 745 2.49 -28.84 11.16
CA ASP A 745 1.48 -27.79 10.95
C ASP A 745 1.75 -26.56 11.79
N THR A 746 1.60 -26.66 13.09
CA THR A 746 1.73 -25.53 14.02
C THR A 746 3.17 -25.01 14.13
N GLY A 747 4.17 -25.91 14.22
CA GLY A 747 5.58 -25.48 14.30
C GLY A 747 6.03 -24.72 13.05
N VAL A 748 5.60 -25.18 11.89
CA VAL A 748 5.86 -24.49 10.61
C VAL A 748 5.14 -23.14 10.55
N ALA A 749 3.88 -23.05 11.02
CA ALA A 749 3.14 -21.81 11.08
C ALA A 749 3.88 -20.76 11.92
N VAL A 750 4.30 -21.11 13.13
CA VAL A 750 5.08 -20.20 14.02
C VAL A 750 6.38 -19.76 13.36
N ILE A 751 7.15 -20.65 12.75
CA ILE A 751 8.40 -20.31 12.05
C ILE A 751 8.12 -19.33 10.89
N CYS A 752 7.08 -19.56 10.11
CA CYS A 752 6.68 -18.69 9.01
C CYS A 752 6.23 -17.30 9.50
N ILE A 753 5.51 -17.22 10.63
CA ILE A 753 5.11 -15.96 11.27
C ILE A 753 6.36 -15.18 11.72
N LEU A 754 7.30 -15.83 12.41
CA LEU A 754 8.55 -15.20 12.83
C LEU A 754 9.38 -14.71 11.63
N ASN A 755 9.41 -15.49 10.54
CA ASN A 755 10.07 -15.06 9.31
C ASN A 755 9.38 -13.84 8.66
N ALA A 756 8.04 -13.77 8.72
CA ALA A 756 7.27 -12.63 8.21
C ALA A 756 7.60 -11.33 8.97
N ILE A 757 7.67 -11.38 10.29
CA ILE A 757 7.99 -10.23 11.15
C ILE A 757 9.42 -9.71 10.91
N ARG A 758 10.34 -10.55 10.48
CA ARG A 758 11.75 -10.21 10.27
C ARG A 758 11.94 -8.97 9.39
N ILE A 759 11.00 -8.66 8.49
CA ILE A 759 11.11 -7.49 7.60
C ILE A 759 11.09 -6.17 8.37
N LEU A 760 10.36 -6.10 9.50
CA LEU A 760 10.26 -4.90 10.35
C LEU A 760 11.61 -4.49 10.99
N TYR A 761 12.52 -5.46 11.14
CA TYR A 761 13.82 -5.30 11.79
C TYR A 761 14.98 -5.32 10.81
N LYS A 762 14.71 -5.59 9.53
CA LYS A 762 15.74 -5.66 8.52
C LYS A 762 16.20 -4.25 8.14
N LYS A 763 17.49 -3.97 8.24
CA LYS A 763 18.12 -2.76 7.66
C LYS A 763 18.06 -2.91 6.13
N LEU A 764 17.15 -2.20 5.48
CA LEU A 764 16.92 -2.20 4.03
C LEU A 764 17.51 -0.96 3.38
#